data_70ad0f92bff6c4910c9ead8582ab613d
#
_entry.id   70ad0f92bff6c4910c9ead8582ab613d
#
_cell.length_a   1.000
_cell.length_b   1.000
_cell.length_c   1.000
_cell.angle_alpha   90.00
_cell.angle_beta   90.00
_cell.angle_gamma   90.00
#
_symmetry.space_group_name_H-M   'P 1'
#
loop_
_entity.id
_entity.type
_entity.pdbx_description
1 polymer ?
#
loop_
_entity_poly.entity_id
_entity_poly.type
_entity_poly.pdbx_seq_one_letter_code
_entity_poly.pdbx_strand_id
1 'polypeptide(L)'
;QRQMCIRDRLVSVDSVAFALERGDVELAGQTGGLSPEETERVVLQSPAYKAYERLLSCFGDLPLSAEVYLGMLDLEVTPGTKVAWAEEGYAKYKAYPRAKELLNRKRQLEAPFVFLRFPAEVYPGVPNGYVVEHRNVAGMSLSWYQLPDGFPKAYARRAEYRKDEAAYARKYGGLRKTDRLNWQSQPAFLQVEDTFRLACPGVGYFVVVGKADGVASSDGKMVASFRASRFEVVAGDLPDSTSLCTVVDAQTGAPVPSATVEWCAAKDVVYSTQTDAEGKARWNFADYRKKHADRYSLSIKVRKGDDRYKYEHSCTFRQPYRTDDGTHGEERLYTDRAVYRPGQTVYIGGLCWDRKNDREQAAGGRKVVLALRDPNGKTVAEQTVESDEWGTFSATFALPVKGLSGRYAVRTGNNSVGFTVEEYKRPTFEVRLDEITARYQAGDTLCLAGTAMGYNGVPLRQARVTAVSVVGSWFYRVDRGGEEIPIDTVYTGEDGRFTLRVPVREAGRRGPRYGARQFVDVSVMGASGETQTAKTSFPLNEESLRLTLEVGTYWTKDSLPALKVVVQTNAGAEFKGRVEVTGEIYRMQDGKQVEKVLSGFAFPANKPVRLSELSALPSGSYEMQLRAVTESDTLEYAHPFVLFSLSDRHPGGGEKFFYYCIDDTVSAGRPARLMVGSGADSVSLFYMLFCEDRILEEKVFHFSDSILHFEYPEVPAGADGLQAIFYFVKDGQYYGQSQHLIRKQPDRRLRLSWTSFRDRLLPGSEETWNLRITRPDGLPAPAQLMATLYDASLDGIQPHAWNFSHYVPLSLPRVDINKFWLYGGDNMSYHASVRRESVKPLRFDYFNPMMICLLYTSPS
;
A
#
# COMPACT_ATOMS: atom_id res chain seq x y z
N GLN A 1 -4.76 -52.75 2.58
CA GLN A 1 -4.61 -52.89 1.12
C GLN A 1 -5.75 -52.28 0.32
N ARG A 2 -7.06 -52.51 0.66
CA ARG A 2 -8.17 -51.85 -0.03
C ARG A 2 -8.21 -50.33 0.21
N GLN A 3 -7.86 -49.86 1.39
CA GLN A 3 -7.73 -48.45 1.64
C GLN A 3 -6.48 -47.81 0.98
N MET A 4 -5.38 -48.54 0.83
CA MET A 4 -4.22 -48.12 0.04
C MET A 4 -4.51 -47.98 -1.45
N CYS A 5 -5.23 -48.91 -2.05
CA CYS A 5 -5.61 -48.80 -3.49
C CYS A 5 -6.57 -47.64 -3.78
N ILE A 6 -7.43 -47.27 -2.81
CA ILE A 6 -8.31 -46.09 -2.91
C ILE A 6 -7.48 -44.84 -2.79
N ARG A 7 -6.45 -44.85 -1.96
CA ARG A 7 -5.55 -43.71 -1.72
C ARG A 7 -4.64 -43.40 -2.92
N ASP A 8 -4.05 -44.44 -3.55
CA ASP A 8 -3.23 -44.27 -4.77
C ASP A 8 -4.07 -43.79 -5.97
N ARG A 9 -5.38 -44.11 -5.96
CA ARG A 9 -6.33 -43.58 -6.93
C ARG A 9 -6.85 -42.19 -6.60
N LEU A 10 -6.91 -41.83 -5.31
CA LEU A 10 -7.21 -40.45 -4.85
C LEU A 10 -6.03 -39.50 -5.08
N VAL A 11 -4.78 -39.98 -4.99
CA VAL A 11 -3.60 -39.17 -5.41
C VAL A 11 -3.66 -38.85 -6.90
N SER A 12 -4.23 -39.81 -7.73
CA SER A 12 -4.52 -39.50 -9.14
C SER A 12 -5.70 -38.53 -9.32
N VAL A 13 -6.59 -38.43 -8.32
CA VAL A 13 -7.69 -37.46 -8.27
C VAL A 13 -7.20 -36.08 -7.88
N ASP A 14 -6.26 -35.97 -6.94
CA ASP A 14 -5.62 -34.70 -6.65
C ASP A 14 -4.81 -34.16 -7.83
N SER A 15 -4.17 -35.01 -8.60
CA SER A 15 -3.52 -34.61 -9.86
C SER A 15 -4.54 -34.27 -10.96
N VAL A 16 -5.73 -34.84 -10.92
CA VAL A 16 -6.85 -34.47 -11.80
C VAL A 16 -7.54 -33.20 -11.29
N ALA A 17 -7.72 -33.02 -9.98
CA ALA A 17 -8.21 -31.79 -9.39
C ALA A 17 -7.25 -30.62 -9.65
N PHE A 18 -5.94 -30.84 -9.58
CA PHE A 18 -4.92 -29.85 -9.94
C PHE A 18 -4.90 -29.52 -11.46
N ALA A 19 -5.22 -30.50 -12.32
CA ALA A 19 -5.45 -30.24 -13.74
C ALA A 19 -6.81 -29.55 -14.02
N LEU A 20 -7.78 -29.72 -13.10
CA LEU A 20 -9.09 -29.11 -13.14
C LEU A 20 -9.06 -27.64 -12.73
N GLU A 21 -8.27 -27.26 -11.71
CA GLU A 21 -8.02 -25.86 -11.37
C GLU A 21 -7.37 -25.08 -12.53
N ARG A 22 -6.51 -25.70 -13.32
CA ARG A 22 -5.99 -25.10 -14.55
C ARG A 22 -7.03 -24.97 -15.67
N GLY A 23 -7.99 -25.89 -15.75
CA GLY A 23 -9.09 -25.83 -16.71
C GLY A 23 -10.15 -24.79 -16.32
N ASP A 24 -10.35 -24.56 -15.04
CA ASP A 24 -11.29 -23.55 -14.52
C ASP A 24 -10.82 -22.11 -14.82
N VAL A 25 -9.53 -21.87 -14.90
CA VAL A 25 -8.99 -20.55 -15.35
C VAL A 25 -9.28 -20.29 -16.82
N GLU A 26 -9.22 -21.31 -17.70
CA GLU A 26 -9.64 -21.17 -19.09
C GLU A 26 -11.18 -21.03 -19.24
N LEU A 27 -11.95 -21.66 -18.35
CA LEU A 27 -13.41 -21.55 -18.33
C LEU A 27 -13.89 -20.19 -17.80
N ALA A 28 -13.25 -19.64 -16.77
CA ALA A 28 -13.56 -18.30 -16.27
C ALA A 28 -13.35 -17.21 -17.33
N GLY A 29 -12.34 -17.36 -18.20
CA GLY A 29 -12.16 -16.52 -19.38
C GLY A 29 -13.24 -16.68 -20.47
N GLN A 30 -13.93 -17.84 -20.51
CA GLN A 30 -14.99 -18.10 -21.48
C GLN A 30 -16.39 -17.73 -20.98
N THR A 31 -16.56 -17.56 -19.66
CA THR A 31 -17.87 -17.24 -19.04
C THR A 31 -18.08 -15.74 -18.82
N GLY A 32 -17.09 -14.90 -19.10
CA GLY A 32 -17.20 -13.46 -19.01
C GLY A 32 -18.36 -12.91 -19.89
N GLY A 33 -19.42 -12.43 -19.23
CA GLY A 33 -20.60 -11.87 -19.88
C GLY A 33 -21.76 -12.84 -20.12
N LEU A 34 -21.65 -14.11 -19.72
CA LEU A 34 -22.72 -15.10 -19.79
C LEU A 34 -23.67 -14.98 -18.58
N SER A 35 -24.95 -15.33 -18.78
CA SER A 35 -25.89 -15.48 -17.65
C SER A 35 -25.50 -16.66 -16.74
N PRO A 36 -25.97 -16.70 -15.48
CA PRO A 36 -25.69 -17.84 -14.59
C PRO A 36 -26.12 -19.20 -15.17
N GLU A 37 -27.20 -19.23 -15.92
CA GLU A 37 -27.70 -20.44 -16.57
C GLU A 37 -26.84 -20.87 -17.77
N GLU A 38 -26.31 -19.90 -18.51
CA GLU A 38 -25.38 -20.14 -19.62
C GLU A 38 -24.02 -20.63 -19.10
N THR A 39 -23.52 -20.00 -18.05
CA THR A 39 -22.32 -20.43 -17.34
C THR A 39 -22.45 -21.87 -16.86
N GLU A 40 -23.55 -22.22 -16.21
CA GLU A 40 -23.83 -23.57 -15.76
C GLU A 40 -23.80 -24.60 -16.91
N ARG A 41 -24.42 -24.27 -18.06
CA ARG A 41 -24.38 -25.17 -19.24
C ARG A 41 -22.95 -25.45 -19.73
N VAL A 42 -22.10 -24.46 -19.73
CA VAL A 42 -20.69 -24.61 -20.11
C VAL A 42 -19.96 -25.45 -19.08
N VAL A 43 -20.16 -25.19 -17.79
CA VAL A 43 -19.48 -25.90 -16.69
C VAL A 43 -19.90 -27.38 -16.69
N LEU A 44 -21.19 -27.69 -16.88
CA LEU A 44 -21.67 -29.10 -16.96
C LEU A 44 -21.15 -29.89 -18.18
N GLN A 45 -20.61 -29.20 -19.17
CA GLN A 45 -19.92 -29.84 -20.30
C GLN A 45 -18.39 -29.92 -20.12
N SER A 46 -17.86 -29.30 -19.10
CA SER A 46 -16.41 -29.21 -18.86
C SER A 46 -15.78 -30.57 -18.55
N PRO A 47 -14.48 -30.71 -18.82
CA PRO A 47 -13.72 -31.91 -18.42
C PRO A 47 -13.76 -32.11 -16.89
N ALA A 48 -13.82 -31.03 -16.13
CA ALA A 48 -13.92 -31.01 -14.68
C ALA A 48 -15.17 -31.75 -14.20
N TYR A 49 -16.33 -31.28 -14.64
CA TYR A 49 -17.60 -31.92 -14.25
C TYR A 49 -17.67 -33.37 -14.70
N LYS A 50 -17.23 -33.69 -15.94
CA LYS A 50 -17.18 -35.07 -16.45
C LYS A 50 -16.28 -35.98 -15.62
N ALA A 51 -15.19 -35.47 -15.05
CA ALA A 51 -14.35 -36.23 -14.14
C ALA A 51 -15.08 -36.57 -12.84
N TYR A 52 -15.83 -35.62 -12.26
CA TYR A 52 -16.68 -35.88 -11.08
C TYR A 52 -17.77 -36.92 -11.38
N GLU A 53 -18.47 -36.85 -12.53
CA GLU A 53 -19.45 -37.85 -12.96
C GLU A 53 -18.82 -39.23 -13.09
N ARG A 54 -17.62 -39.32 -13.70
CA ARG A 54 -16.90 -40.57 -13.81
C ARG A 54 -16.50 -41.16 -12.47
N LEU A 55 -16.07 -40.29 -11.52
CA LEU A 55 -15.77 -40.75 -10.17
C LEU A 55 -17.02 -41.28 -9.45
N LEU A 56 -18.17 -40.62 -9.57
CA LEU A 56 -19.42 -41.11 -9.02
C LEU A 56 -19.91 -42.39 -9.69
N SER A 57 -19.72 -42.56 -11.01
CA SER A 57 -20.08 -43.77 -11.70
C SER A 57 -19.21 -44.99 -11.31
N CYS A 58 -17.90 -44.75 -11.07
CA CYS A 58 -16.98 -45.83 -10.71
C CYS A 58 -16.98 -46.18 -9.22
N PHE A 59 -17.22 -45.16 -8.33
CA PHE A 59 -17.03 -45.28 -6.89
C PHE A 59 -18.23 -44.84 -6.08
N GLY A 60 -19.38 -44.58 -6.73
CA GLY A 60 -20.56 -44.00 -6.06
C GLY A 60 -21.16 -44.89 -4.95
N ASP A 61 -20.75 -46.14 -4.79
CA ASP A 61 -21.16 -46.99 -3.66
C ASP A 61 -20.28 -46.79 -2.42
N LEU A 62 -19.17 -46.04 -2.53
CA LEU A 62 -18.27 -45.80 -1.42
C LEU A 62 -18.74 -44.58 -0.60
N PRO A 63 -18.74 -44.66 0.74
CA PRO A 63 -19.10 -43.48 1.58
C PRO A 63 -18.23 -42.24 1.32
N LEU A 64 -16.98 -42.46 0.91
CA LEU A 64 -16.02 -41.38 0.60
C LEU A 64 -16.44 -40.54 -0.60
N SER A 65 -17.33 -41.01 -1.45
CA SER A 65 -17.85 -40.27 -2.61
C SER A 65 -18.67 -39.03 -2.20
N ALA A 66 -18.97 -38.87 -0.93
CA ALA A 66 -19.43 -37.58 -0.41
C ALA A 66 -18.44 -36.43 -0.68
N GLU A 67 -17.12 -36.69 -0.72
CA GLU A 67 -16.10 -35.69 -1.06
C GLU A 67 -16.19 -35.24 -2.52
N VAL A 68 -16.65 -36.10 -3.42
CA VAL A 68 -16.90 -35.72 -4.83
C VAL A 68 -18.00 -34.66 -4.90
N TYR A 69 -19.10 -34.88 -4.18
CA TYR A 69 -20.16 -33.87 -4.09
C TYR A 69 -19.66 -32.56 -3.48
N LEU A 70 -18.80 -32.61 -2.45
CA LEU A 70 -18.20 -31.39 -1.88
C LEU A 70 -17.35 -30.64 -2.93
N GLY A 71 -16.56 -31.37 -3.75
CA GLY A 71 -15.82 -30.77 -4.86
C GLY A 71 -16.72 -30.16 -5.93
N MET A 72 -17.83 -30.84 -6.27
CA MET A 72 -18.81 -30.33 -7.23
C MET A 72 -19.45 -29.01 -6.78
N LEU A 73 -19.62 -28.78 -5.45
CA LEU A 73 -20.17 -27.53 -4.93
C LEU A 73 -19.28 -26.31 -5.15
N ASP A 74 -17.98 -26.53 -5.44
CA ASP A 74 -17.05 -25.44 -5.74
C ASP A 74 -17.06 -25.05 -7.24
N LEU A 75 -17.75 -25.80 -8.10
CA LEU A 75 -17.96 -25.45 -9.51
C LEU A 75 -18.86 -24.21 -9.67
N GLU A 76 -18.68 -23.46 -10.76
CA GLU A 76 -19.49 -22.29 -11.11
C GLU A 76 -20.84 -22.67 -11.73
N VAL A 77 -21.71 -23.28 -10.94
CA VAL A 77 -23.08 -23.62 -11.32
C VAL A 77 -24.08 -22.82 -10.52
N THR A 78 -25.36 -22.81 -10.93
CA THR A 78 -26.39 -22.08 -10.22
C THR A 78 -26.50 -22.57 -8.77
N PRO A 79 -26.85 -21.67 -7.83
CA PRO A 79 -27.03 -22.06 -6.43
C PRO A 79 -28.11 -23.13 -6.22
N GLY A 80 -29.13 -23.19 -7.11
CA GLY A 80 -30.14 -24.22 -7.11
C GLY A 80 -29.56 -25.63 -7.36
N THR A 81 -28.69 -25.75 -8.35
CA THR A 81 -27.96 -26.98 -8.66
C THR A 81 -27.05 -27.39 -7.50
N LYS A 82 -26.32 -26.42 -6.87
CA LYS A 82 -25.52 -26.71 -5.67
C LYS A 82 -26.36 -27.24 -4.51
N VAL A 83 -27.53 -26.68 -4.26
CA VAL A 83 -28.45 -27.17 -3.22
C VAL A 83 -28.90 -28.60 -3.53
N ALA A 84 -29.29 -28.90 -4.78
CA ALA A 84 -29.68 -30.22 -5.21
C ALA A 84 -28.58 -31.26 -5.00
N TRP A 85 -27.35 -30.94 -5.43
CA TRP A 85 -26.19 -31.82 -5.22
C TRP A 85 -25.86 -32.05 -3.74
N ALA A 86 -25.93 -30.98 -2.93
CA ALA A 86 -25.71 -31.09 -1.49
C ALA A 86 -26.74 -31.98 -0.81
N GLU A 87 -28.01 -31.91 -1.23
CA GLU A 87 -29.11 -32.72 -0.72
C GLU A 87 -28.97 -34.19 -1.11
N GLU A 88 -28.71 -34.44 -2.40
CA GLU A 88 -28.50 -35.81 -2.94
C GLU A 88 -27.29 -36.47 -2.25
N GLY A 89 -26.14 -35.79 -2.24
CA GLY A 89 -24.91 -36.33 -1.64
C GLY A 89 -25.06 -36.59 -0.15
N TYR A 90 -25.74 -35.68 0.60
CA TYR A 90 -26.03 -35.88 2.04
C TYR A 90 -26.98 -37.07 2.26
N ALA A 91 -28.04 -37.17 1.50
CA ALA A 91 -29.01 -38.27 1.62
C ALA A 91 -28.34 -39.64 1.38
N LYS A 92 -27.51 -39.75 0.33
CA LYS A 92 -26.83 -40.99 -0.08
C LYS A 92 -25.71 -41.41 0.88
N TYR A 93 -24.94 -40.43 1.39
CA TYR A 93 -23.72 -40.69 2.19
C TYR A 93 -23.84 -40.27 3.65
N LYS A 94 -25.05 -40.26 4.21
CA LYS A 94 -25.32 -39.79 5.57
C LYS A 94 -24.46 -40.43 6.68
N ALA A 95 -24.04 -41.68 6.47
CA ALA A 95 -23.17 -42.43 7.39
C ALA A 95 -21.70 -41.92 7.37
N TYR A 96 -21.29 -41.18 6.33
CA TYR A 96 -19.94 -40.65 6.24
C TYR A 96 -19.81 -39.41 7.12
N PRO A 97 -18.82 -39.35 8.04
CA PRO A 97 -18.77 -38.25 9.02
C PRO A 97 -18.72 -36.85 8.42
N ARG A 98 -18.08 -36.69 7.26
CA ARG A 98 -17.96 -35.41 6.58
C ARG A 98 -19.13 -35.07 5.65
N ALA A 99 -20.04 -35.99 5.39
CA ALA A 99 -21.26 -35.66 4.63
C ALA A 99 -22.08 -34.53 5.30
N LYS A 100 -21.92 -34.31 6.62
CA LYS A 100 -22.51 -33.17 7.33
C LYS A 100 -22.08 -31.81 6.76
N GLU A 101 -20.92 -31.74 6.08
CA GLU A 101 -20.48 -30.50 5.43
C GLU A 101 -21.39 -30.16 4.22
N LEU A 102 -21.88 -31.14 3.49
CA LEU A 102 -22.90 -30.94 2.44
C LEU A 102 -24.14 -30.27 3.03
N LEU A 103 -24.59 -30.74 4.19
CA LEU A 103 -25.72 -30.15 4.90
C LEU A 103 -25.42 -28.70 5.36
N ASN A 104 -24.20 -28.43 5.81
CA ASN A 104 -23.76 -27.09 6.20
C ASN A 104 -23.77 -26.14 4.98
N ARG A 105 -23.25 -26.58 3.83
CA ARG A 105 -23.23 -25.80 2.58
C ARG A 105 -24.66 -25.54 2.06
N LYS A 106 -25.53 -26.58 2.06
CA LYS A 106 -26.95 -26.42 1.73
C LYS A 106 -27.62 -25.35 2.60
N ARG A 107 -27.53 -25.48 3.92
CA ARG A 107 -28.11 -24.52 4.87
C ARG A 107 -27.56 -23.10 4.67
N GLN A 108 -26.29 -22.97 4.30
CA GLN A 108 -25.69 -21.67 4.03
C GLN A 108 -26.29 -21.01 2.77
N LEU A 109 -26.56 -21.77 1.72
CA LEU A 109 -27.21 -21.28 0.49
C LEU A 109 -28.70 -20.94 0.72
N GLU A 110 -29.39 -21.74 1.51
CA GLU A 110 -30.81 -21.52 1.87
C GLU A 110 -31.01 -20.38 2.86
N ALA A 111 -29.97 -20.00 3.59
CA ALA A 111 -30.08 -18.98 4.61
C ALA A 111 -30.42 -17.60 4.03
N PRO A 112 -31.40 -16.88 4.59
CA PRO A 112 -31.70 -15.52 4.18
C PRO A 112 -30.51 -14.60 4.48
N PHE A 113 -30.26 -13.68 3.55
CA PHE A 113 -29.18 -12.69 3.62
C PHE A 113 -29.69 -11.34 3.12
N VAL A 114 -29.31 -10.26 3.81
CA VAL A 114 -29.50 -8.87 3.38
C VAL A 114 -28.31 -8.05 3.82
N PHE A 115 -27.75 -7.30 2.90
CA PHE A 115 -26.75 -6.29 3.17
C PHE A 115 -27.17 -4.99 2.49
N LEU A 116 -27.43 -3.95 3.27
CA LEU A 116 -27.79 -2.63 2.78
C LEU A 116 -26.61 -1.68 2.98
N ARG A 117 -26.08 -1.21 1.87
CA ARG A 117 -25.00 -0.22 1.83
C ARG A 117 -25.60 1.17 1.79
N PHE A 118 -25.30 1.96 2.82
CA PHE A 118 -25.65 3.37 2.86
C PHE A 118 -24.64 4.19 2.05
N PRO A 119 -25.07 5.27 1.37
CA PRO A 119 -24.13 6.21 0.79
C PRO A 119 -23.27 6.83 1.91
N ALA A 120 -22.04 7.18 1.59
CA ALA A 120 -21.10 7.80 2.55
C ALA A 120 -21.71 9.08 3.16
N GLU A 121 -22.57 9.75 2.41
CA GLU A 121 -23.25 10.98 2.81
C GLU A 121 -24.69 10.93 2.36
N VAL A 122 -25.58 11.41 3.24
CA VAL A 122 -27.03 11.41 3.02
C VAL A 122 -27.54 12.85 3.00
N TYR A 123 -28.09 13.25 1.85
CA TYR A 123 -28.67 14.59 1.69
C TYR A 123 -30.13 14.60 2.05
N PRO A 124 -30.57 15.61 2.84
CA PRO A 124 -31.99 15.73 3.22
C PRO A 124 -32.83 16.21 2.04
N GLY A 125 -34.01 15.62 1.91
CA GLY A 125 -35.02 16.06 0.96
C GLY A 125 -34.80 15.63 -0.50
N VAL A 126 -33.69 15.04 -0.85
CA VAL A 126 -33.42 14.52 -2.20
C VAL A 126 -33.22 13.00 -2.19
N PRO A 127 -33.54 12.30 -3.28
CA PRO A 127 -33.31 10.87 -3.38
C PRO A 127 -31.79 10.52 -3.39
N ASN A 128 -31.33 9.83 -2.35
CA ASN A 128 -30.01 9.24 -2.28
C ASN A 128 -30.03 7.80 -2.80
N GLY A 129 -28.94 7.33 -3.38
CA GLY A 129 -28.78 5.95 -3.86
C GLY A 129 -28.39 4.98 -2.73
N TYR A 130 -29.09 3.85 -2.63
CA TYR A 130 -28.83 2.78 -1.69
C TYR A 130 -28.70 1.48 -2.45
N VAL A 131 -27.70 0.68 -2.11
CA VAL A 131 -27.43 -0.61 -2.73
C VAL A 131 -27.80 -1.71 -1.74
N VAL A 132 -28.62 -2.65 -2.18
CA VAL A 132 -29.08 -3.78 -1.36
C VAL A 132 -28.62 -5.08 -2.03
N GLU A 133 -27.77 -5.83 -1.36
CA GLU A 133 -27.48 -7.20 -1.71
C GLU A 133 -28.40 -8.11 -0.89
N HIS A 134 -29.11 -9.02 -1.55
CA HIS A 134 -30.05 -9.89 -0.86
C HIS A 134 -30.11 -11.30 -1.46
N ARG A 135 -30.55 -12.24 -0.65
CA ARG A 135 -30.82 -13.65 -1.03
C ARG A 135 -31.91 -14.22 -0.13
N ASN A 136 -32.85 -14.94 -0.73
CA ASN A 136 -33.92 -15.62 -0.03
C ASN A 136 -34.79 -14.72 0.91
N VAL A 137 -34.93 -13.44 0.52
CA VAL A 137 -35.75 -12.44 1.23
C VAL A 137 -36.61 -11.72 0.21
N ALA A 138 -37.88 -11.55 0.46
CA ALA A 138 -38.83 -10.96 -0.50
C ALA A 138 -38.89 -9.42 -0.46
N GLY A 139 -38.44 -8.82 0.63
CA GLY A 139 -38.43 -7.38 0.81
C GLY A 139 -38.02 -6.97 2.22
N MET A 140 -37.91 -5.66 2.45
CA MET A 140 -37.65 -5.12 3.78
C MET A 140 -38.34 -3.77 4.01
N SER A 141 -38.55 -3.43 5.29
CA SER A 141 -38.99 -2.09 5.70
C SER A 141 -37.85 -1.35 6.40
N LEU A 142 -37.76 -0.03 6.17
CA LEU A 142 -36.82 0.88 6.77
C LEU A 142 -37.55 1.95 7.57
N SER A 143 -37.39 1.95 8.88
CA SER A 143 -38.00 2.95 9.79
C SER A 143 -36.97 3.99 10.20
N TRP A 144 -37.22 5.25 9.89
CA TRP A 144 -36.29 6.38 10.08
C TRP A 144 -36.61 7.13 11.36
N TYR A 145 -35.74 7.04 12.35
CA TYR A 145 -35.87 7.73 13.62
C TYR A 145 -34.88 8.90 13.67
N GLN A 146 -35.43 10.13 13.87
CA GLN A 146 -34.57 11.30 14.09
C GLN A 146 -34.29 11.45 15.59
N LEU A 147 -33.01 11.60 15.95
CA LEU A 147 -32.59 11.87 17.32
C LEU A 147 -32.49 13.39 17.54
N PRO A 148 -33.38 14.01 18.36
CA PRO A 148 -33.39 15.45 18.50
C PRO A 148 -32.12 16.02 19.14
N ASP A 149 -31.51 15.31 20.08
CA ASP A 149 -30.29 15.71 20.79
C ASP A 149 -28.99 15.21 20.12
N GLY A 150 -29.12 14.54 18.97
CA GLY A 150 -27.99 13.88 18.30
C GLY A 150 -27.58 12.57 18.99
N PHE A 151 -26.43 12.01 18.57
CA PHE A 151 -25.93 10.79 19.17
C PHE A 151 -25.51 11.00 20.65
N PRO A 152 -25.73 10.00 21.52
CA PRO A 152 -25.51 10.15 22.95
C PRO A 152 -24.05 10.35 23.32
N LYS A 153 -23.78 11.40 24.11
CA LYS A 153 -22.42 11.78 24.55
C LYS A 153 -22.10 11.29 25.97
N ALA A 154 -23.12 11.28 26.87
CA ALA A 154 -22.93 10.82 28.23
C ALA A 154 -22.63 9.31 28.25
N TYR A 155 -21.67 8.88 29.06
CA TYR A 155 -21.23 7.50 29.13
C TYR A 155 -22.36 6.47 29.30
N ALA A 156 -23.27 6.73 30.24
CA ALA A 156 -24.41 5.84 30.49
C ALA A 156 -25.35 5.73 29.26
N ARG A 157 -25.70 6.86 28.62
CA ARG A 157 -26.56 6.86 27.41
C ARG A 157 -25.82 6.27 26.21
N ARG A 158 -24.50 6.46 26.13
CA ARG A 158 -23.67 5.86 25.08
C ARG A 158 -23.57 4.34 25.24
N ALA A 159 -23.53 3.84 26.47
CA ALA A 159 -23.58 2.41 26.75
C ALA A 159 -24.96 1.81 26.39
N GLU A 160 -26.07 2.50 26.73
CA GLU A 160 -27.44 2.11 26.34
C GLU A 160 -27.55 2.06 24.81
N TYR A 161 -27.11 3.08 24.11
CA TYR A 161 -27.10 3.15 22.64
C TYR A 161 -26.29 2.00 22.01
N ARG A 162 -25.08 1.75 22.47
CA ARG A 162 -24.23 0.67 21.95
C ARG A 162 -24.76 -0.73 22.21
N LYS A 163 -25.58 -0.89 23.29
CA LYS A 163 -26.18 -2.16 23.62
C LYS A 163 -27.30 -2.54 22.64
N ASP A 164 -28.16 -1.58 22.32
CA ASP A 164 -29.26 -1.76 21.37
C ASP A 164 -29.65 -0.40 20.75
N GLU A 165 -29.08 -0.12 19.58
CA GLU A 165 -29.31 1.12 18.85
C GLU A 165 -30.76 1.27 18.39
N ALA A 166 -31.41 0.16 18.01
CA ALA A 166 -32.80 0.15 17.57
C ALA A 166 -33.80 0.46 18.74
N ALA A 167 -33.58 -0.15 19.91
CA ALA A 167 -34.37 0.15 21.09
C ALA A 167 -34.15 1.59 21.55
N TYR A 168 -32.89 2.08 21.51
CA TYR A 168 -32.58 3.46 21.82
C TYR A 168 -33.32 4.45 20.89
N ALA A 169 -33.27 4.19 19.57
CA ALA A 169 -33.94 5.02 18.58
C ALA A 169 -35.47 5.06 18.78
N ARG A 170 -36.07 3.92 19.09
CA ARG A 170 -37.52 3.86 19.40
C ARG A 170 -37.90 4.60 20.70
N LYS A 171 -37.00 4.60 21.69
CA LYS A 171 -37.22 5.23 22.99
C LYS A 171 -37.03 6.74 23.00
N TYR A 172 -35.99 7.22 22.32
CA TYR A 172 -35.55 8.61 22.37
C TYR A 172 -35.68 9.36 21.05
N GLY A 173 -35.89 8.66 19.94
CA GLY A 173 -36.05 9.24 18.61
C GLY A 173 -37.49 9.41 18.18
N GLY A 174 -37.72 10.38 17.31
CA GLY A 174 -39.04 10.54 16.65
C GLY A 174 -39.07 9.79 15.33
N LEU A 175 -40.03 8.89 15.13
CA LEU A 175 -40.27 8.25 13.84
C LEU A 175 -40.68 9.31 12.81
N ARG A 176 -39.97 9.44 11.71
CA ARG A 176 -40.23 10.41 10.62
C ARG A 176 -40.94 9.79 9.44
N LYS A 177 -40.49 8.59 9.02
CA LYS A 177 -41.10 7.83 7.94
C LYS A 177 -40.73 6.36 8.02
N THR A 178 -41.48 5.55 7.25
CA THR A 178 -41.10 4.17 6.94
C THR A 178 -41.17 3.96 5.45
N ASP A 179 -40.08 3.50 4.86
CA ASP A 179 -40.02 3.08 3.46
C ASP A 179 -40.16 1.57 3.36
N ARG A 180 -40.75 1.09 2.29
CA ARG A 180 -40.84 -0.32 1.95
C ARG A 180 -40.02 -0.56 0.69
N LEU A 181 -39.04 -1.48 0.78
CA LEU A 181 -38.29 -1.98 -0.34
C LEU A 181 -38.85 -3.33 -0.76
N ASN A 182 -39.26 -3.41 -2.01
CA ASN A 182 -39.70 -4.66 -2.64
C ASN A 182 -38.84 -4.84 -3.89
N TRP A 183 -38.30 -6.00 -4.05
CA TRP A 183 -37.55 -6.41 -5.24
C TRP A 183 -38.31 -7.48 -5.99
N GLN A 184 -37.97 -7.66 -7.26
CA GLN A 184 -38.59 -8.71 -8.08
C GLN A 184 -38.17 -10.09 -7.58
N SER A 185 -39.08 -11.06 -7.78
CA SER A 185 -38.78 -12.46 -7.45
C SER A 185 -37.54 -12.90 -8.26
N GLN A 186 -36.56 -13.41 -7.57
CA GLN A 186 -35.32 -13.92 -8.13
C GLN A 186 -35.28 -15.43 -8.10
N PRO A 187 -34.45 -16.10 -8.94
CA PRO A 187 -34.20 -17.52 -8.81
C PRO A 187 -33.82 -17.89 -7.37
N ALA A 188 -34.30 -19.04 -6.88
CA ALA A 188 -34.01 -19.47 -5.53
C ALA A 188 -32.50 -19.53 -5.25
N PHE A 189 -32.14 -19.05 -4.06
CA PHE A 189 -30.75 -19.07 -3.54
C PHE A 189 -29.75 -18.16 -4.25
N LEU A 190 -30.14 -17.44 -5.31
CA LEU A 190 -29.28 -16.49 -5.98
C LEU A 190 -29.12 -15.22 -5.12
N GLN A 191 -27.85 -14.78 -4.93
CA GLN A 191 -27.55 -13.48 -4.34
C GLN A 191 -27.53 -12.43 -5.45
N VAL A 192 -28.32 -11.37 -5.29
CA VAL A 192 -28.46 -10.29 -6.26
C VAL A 192 -28.30 -8.93 -5.60
N GLU A 193 -27.93 -7.94 -6.41
CA GLU A 193 -27.79 -6.54 -6.01
C GLU A 193 -28.87 -5.69 -6.69
N ASP A 194 -29.64 -4.93 -5.88
CA ASP A 194 -30.60 -3.95 -6.34
C ASP A 194 -30.25 -2.55 -5.85
N THR A 195 -30.57 -1.53 -6.63
CA THR A 195 -30.36 -0.13 -6.28
C THR A 195 -31.68 0.59 -6.07
N PHE A 196 -31.79 1.28 -4.95
CA PHE A 196 -32.98 2.07 -4.57
C PHE A 196 -32.61 3.54 -4.39
N ARG A 197 -33.58 4.41 -4.68
CA ARG A 197 -33.47 5.85 -4.40
C ARG A 197 -34.44 6.24 -3.33
N LEU A 198 -33.93 6.67 -2.16
CA LEU A 198 -34.74 7.07 -1.01
C LEU A 198 -34.35 8.47 -0.56
N ALA A 199 -35.34 9.32 -0.27
CA ALA A 199 -35.11 10.65 0.28
C ALA A 199 -35.01 10.59 1.81
N CYS A 200 -33.95 11.21 2.39
CA CYS A 200 -33.89 11.42 3.83
C CYS A 200 -34.97 12.46 4.27
N PRO A 201 -35.70 12.22 5.34
CA PRO A 201 -36.87 13.08 5.68
C PRO A 201 -36.52 14.47 6.23
N GLY A 202 -35.24 14.79 6.41
CA GLY A 202 -34.83 16.12 6.90
C GLY A 202 -33.38 16.14 7.34
N VAL A 203 -32.98 17.26 7.93
CA VAL A 203 -31.62 17.46 8.50
C VAL A 203 -31.52 16.85 9.89
N GLY A 204 -30.32 16.47 10.32
CA GLY A 204 -30.03 16.03 11.67
C GLY A 204 -29.49 14.61 11.77
N TYR A 205 -29.62 14.02 12.95
CA TYR A 205 -29.10 12.69 13.25
C TYR A 205 -30.19 11.65 13.12
N PHE A 206 -29.95 10.62 12.34
CA PHE A 206 -30.87 9.55 12.07
C PHE A 206 -30.34 8.20 12.51
N VAL A 207 -31.24 7.37 13.01
CA VAL A 207 -31.08 5.93 13.18
C VAL A 207 -32.13 5.27 12.31
N VAL A 208 -31.72 4.47 11.35
CA VAL A 208 -32.61 3.72 10.48
C VAL A 208 -32.65 2.27 10.95
N VAL A 209 -33.84 1.76 11.22
CA VAL A 209 -34.03 0.37 11.64
C VAL A 209 -34.66 -0.41 10.50
N GLY A 210 -33.94 -1.41 10.02
CA GLY A 210 -34.38 -2.34 8.98
C GLY A 210 -35.12 -3.54 9.58
N LYS A 211 -36.13 -4.03 8.86
CA LYS A 211 -36.79 -5.30 9.13
C LYS A 211 -37.03 -6.03 7.81
N ALA A 212 -36.30 -7.15 7.61
CA ALA A 212 -36.46 -8.00 6.45
C ALA A 212 -37.63 -8.99 6.62
N ASP A 213 -38.28 -9.36 5.51
CA ASP A 213 -39.41 -10.26 5.51
C ASP A 213 -38.98 -11.70 5.82
N GLY A 214 -39.77 -12.39 6.65
CA GLY A 214 -39.52 -13.77 7.02
C GLY A 214 -38.34 -13.98 7.97
N VAL A 215 -37.73 -12.89 8.46
CA VAL A 215 -36.54 -12.93 9.30
C VAL A 215 -36.88 -12.55 10.74
N ALA A 216 -36.45 -13.35 11.72
CA ALA A 216 -36.59 -13.03 13.13
C ALA A 216 -35.69 -11.84 13.51
N SER A 217 -36.21 -10.88 14.29
CA SER A 217 -35.53 -9.64 14.65
C SER A 217 -34.28 -9.80 15.55
N SER A 218 -33.97 -11.02 16.00
CA SER A 218 -32.88 -11.32 16.93
C SER A 218 -31.51 -11.57 16.27
N ASP A 219 -31.47 -11.78 14.96
CA ASP A 219 -30.30 -12.40 14.30
C ASP A 219 -29.48 -11.44 13.39
N GLY A 220 -29.32 -10.18 13.77
CA GLY A 220 -28.41 -9.30 12.99
C GLY A 220 -28.55 -7.82 13.31
N LYS A 221 -27.51 -7.06 12.99
CA LYS A 221 -27.46 -5.60 13.16
C LYS A 221 -28.16 -4.90 11.97
N MET A 222 -29.47 -4.96 11.95
CA MET A 222 -30.32 -4.26 10.97
C MET A 222 -30.52 -2.79 11.36
N VAL A 223 -29.43 -2.09 11.68
CA VAL A 223 -29.48 -0.70 12.10
C VAL A 223 -28.34 0.05 11.43
N ALA A 224 -28.64 1.21 10.85
CA ALA A 224 -27.64 2.16 10.40
C ALA A 224 -27.87 3.51 11.08
N SER A 225 -26.78 4.19 11.41
CA SER A 225 -26.82 5.52 11.99
C SER A 225 -25.98 6.46 11.17
N PHE A 226 -26.49 7.62 10.83
CA PHE A 226 -25.82 8.64 10.05
C PHE A 226 -26.34 10.04 10.39
N ARG A 227 -25.72 11.00 9.76
CA ARG A 227 -26.17 12.37 9.80
C ARG A 227 -26.51 12.86 8.41
N ALA A 228 -27.60 13.61 8.30
CA ALA A 228 -28.00 14.32 7.09
C ALA A 228 -27.82 15.83 7.27
N SER A 229 -27.15 16.50 6.33
CA SER A 229 -26.89 17.93 6.30
C SER A 229 -26.96 18.46 4.88
N ARG A 230 -27.39 19.74 4.74
CA ARG A 230 -27.41 20.44 3.44
C ARG A 230 -26.05 21.01 3.08
N PHE A 231 -25.12 21.09 4.02
CA PHE A 231 -23.82 21.68 3.77
C PHE A 231 -22.68 20.79 4.21
N GLU A 232 -21.57 21.01 3.55
CA GLU A 232 -20.27 20.44 3.84
C GLU A 232 -19.33 21.48 4.43
N VAL A 233 -18.40 21.00 5.22
CA VAL A 233 -17.37 21.82 5.87
C VAL A 233 -16.00 21.36 5.43
N VAL A 234 -15.26 22.27 4.85
CA VAL A 234 -13.85 22.09 4.51
C VAL A 234 -13.03 23.04 5.40
N ALA A 235 -12.04 22.52 6.08
CA ALA A 235 -11.26 23.36 6.98
C ALA A 235 -9.76 23.01 6.94
N GLY A 236 -8.95 23.94 7.41
CA GLY A 236 -7.51 23.80 7.53
C GLY A 236 -6.90 24.90 8.40
N ASP A 237 -5.72 24.63 8.90
CA ASP A 237 -4.96 25.61 9.65
C ASP A 237 -3.91 26.25 8.74
N LEU A 238 -3.94 27.58 8.67
CA LEU A 238 -3.03 28.39 7.86
C LEU A 238 -1.73 28.69 8.63
N PRO A 239 -0.64 28.99 7.94
CA PRO A 239 0.67 29.19 8.59
C PRO A 239 0.72 30.34 9.59
N ASP A 240 -0.11 31.37 9.39
CA ASP A 240 -0.24 32.56 10.26
C ASP A 240 -1.04 32.31 11.56
N SER A 241 -1.27 31.06 11.92
CA SER A 241 -2.12 30.64 13.03
C SER A 241 -3.61 31.01 12.85
N THR A 242 -4.08 31.05 11.61
CA THR A 242 -5.50 31.22 11.31
C THR A 242 -6.13 29.85 10.99
N SER A 243 -7.21 29.52 11.70
CA SER A 243 -8.08 28.40 11.32
C SER A 243 -9.10 28.90 10.31
N LEU A 244 -9.08 28.28 9.12
CA LEU A 244 -10.02 28.55 8.03
C LEU A 244 -11.09 27.48 8.05
N CYS A 245 -12.36 27.89 7.98
CA CYS A 245 -13.51 27.04 7.81
C CYS A 245 -14.32 27.52 6.61
N THR A 246 -14.43 26.72 5.57
CA THR A 246 -15.25 26.99 4.39
C THR A 246 -16.51 26.12 4.46
N VAL A 247 -17.66 26.75 4.37
CA VAL A 247 -18.97 26.11 4.38
C VAL A 247 -19.58 26.23 2.99
N VAL A 248 -19.91 25.10 2.41
CA VAL A 248 -20.47 25.01 1.06
C VAL A 248 -21.74 24.15 1.05
N ASP A 249 -22.63 24.41 0.10
CA ASP A 249 -23.76 23.49 -0.15
C ASP A 249 -23.23 22.12 -0.58
N ALA A 250 -23.74 21.09 0.05
CA ALA A 250 -23.20 19.74 -0.10
C ALA A 250 -23.36 19.18 -1.52
N GLN A 251 -24.41 19.53 -2.25
CA GLN A 251 -24.68 19.03 -3.60
C GLN A 251 -24.00 19.88 -4.65
N THR A 252 -24.21 21.21 -4.59
CA THR A 252 -23.74 22.11 -5.62
C THR A 252 -22.32 22.60 -5.43
N GLY A 253 -21.81 22.57 -4.20
CA GLY A 253 -20.53 23.16 -3.81
C GLY A 253 -20.59 24.70 -3.70
N ALA A 254 -21.77 25.31 -3.86
CA ALA A 254 -21.91 26.76 -3.76
C ALA A 254 -21.55 27.27 -2.34
N PRO A 255 -20.88 28.40 -2.21
CA PRO A 255 -20.60 29.03 -0.92
C PRO A 255 -21.88 29.25 -0.10
N VAL A 256 -21.83 28.99 1.21
CA VAL A 256 -22.93 29.23 2.15
C VAL A 256 -22.60 30.46 3.03
N PRO A 257 -23.06 31.69 2.66
CA PRO A 257 -22.83 32.88 3.45
C PRO A 257 -23.67 32.92 4.72
N SER A 258 -23.24 33.69 5.73
CA SER A 258 -23.95 33.92 6.98
C SER A 258 -24.29 32.65 7.76
N ALA A 259 -23.52 31.59 7.62
CA ALA A 259 -23.54 30.44 8.49
C ALA A 259 -22.74 30.74 9.75
N THR A 260 -23.29 30.45 10.93
CA THR A 260 -22.56 30.64 12.21
C THR A 260 -21.55 29.52 12.38
N VAL A 261 -20.30 29.87 12.54
CA VAL A 261 -19.18 28.95 12.80
C VAL A 261 -18.66 29.18 14.21
N GLU A 262 -18.62 28.12 15.02
CA GLU A 262 -18.15 28.16 16.41
C GLU A 262 -16.97 27.18 16.57
N TRP A 263 -15.81 27.68 17.02
CA TRP A 263 -14.71 26.85 17.49
C TRP A 263 -14.91 26.53 18.97
N CYS A 264 -14.81 25.28 19.35
CA CYS A 264 -15.14 24.81 20.69
C CYS A 264 -13.99 23.98 21.29
N ALA A 265 -13.60 24.32 22.52
CA ALA A 265 -12.75 23.49 23.36
C ALA A 265 -13.64 22.61 24.23
N ALA A 266 -13.69 21.31 23.98
CA ALA A 266 -14.62 20.38 24.60
C ALA A 266 -16.09 20.83 24.43
N LYS A 267 -16.70 21.44 25.44
CA LYS A 267 -18.09 21.93 25.39
C LYS A 267 -18.20 23.45 25.21
N ASP A 268 -17.12 24.19 25.52
CA ASP A 268 -17.13 25.65 25.57
C ASP A 268 -16.83 26.26 24.22
N VAL A 269 -17.62 27.22 23.78
CA VAL A 269 -17.35 28.00 22.57
C VAL A 269 -16.22 28.99 22.90
N VAL A 270 -15.08 28.87 22.21
CA VAL A 270 -13.92 29.75 22.40
C VAL A 270 -13.90 30.91 21.41
N TYR A 271 -14.50 30.74 20.25
CA TYR A 271 -14.67 31.76 19.23
C TYR A 271 -15.89 31.47 18.37
N SER A 272 -16.58 32.54 17.93
CA SER A 272 -17.74 32.43 17.04
C SER A 272 -17.76 33.56 16.03
N THR A 273 -18.06 33.24 14.77
CA THR A 273 -18.23 34.21 13.70
C THR A 273 -19.22 33.70 12.66
N GLN A 274 -19.52 34.51 11.65
CA GLN A 274 -20.31 34.07 10.50
C GLN A 274 -19.43 33.96 9.25
N THR A 275 -19.84 33.08 8.33
CA THR A 275 -19.20 32.97 7.03
C THR A 275 -19.47 34.21 6.18
N ASP A 276 -18.49 34.64 5.40
CA ASP A 276 -18.56 35.72 4.42
C ASP A 276 -19.36 35.30 3.14
N ALA A 277 -19.34 36.13 2.12
CA ALA A 277 -20.01 35.87 0.85
C ALA A 277 -19.46 34.64 0.13
N GLU A 278 -18.19 34.32 0.35
CA GLU A 278 -17.51 33.13 -0.20
C GLU A 278 -17.63 31.93 0.71
N GLY A 279 -18.50 31.96 1.72
CA GLY A 279 -18.70 30.84 2.65
C GLY A 279 -17.55 30.60 3.62
N LYS A 280 -16.64 31.54 3.80
CA LYS A 280 -15.44 31.39 4.61
C LYS A 280 -15.59 32.04 5.97
N ALA A 281 -15.15 31.36 7.02
CA ALA A 281 -15.00 31.89 8.37
C ALA A 281 -13.56 31.69 8.83
N ARG A 282 -12.99 32.71 9.50
CA ARG A 282 -11.60 32.70 9.95
C ARG A 282 -11.50 33.05 11.42
N TRP A 283 -10.58 32.38 12.09
CA TRP A 283 -10.21 32.67 13.45
C TRP A 283 -8.69 32.59 13.62
N ASN A 284 -8.06 33.73 13.95
CA ASN A 284 -6.66 33.71 14.35
C ASN A 284 -6.57 33.26 15.82
N PHE A 285 -5.99 32.08 16.03
CA PHE A 285 -5.93 31.41 17.33
C PHE A 285 -4.58 31.61 18.05
N ALA A 286 -3.68 32.47 17.55
CA ALA A 286 -2.33 32.65 18.10
C ALA A 286 -2.36 32.98 19.60
N ASP A 287 -3.22 33.90 20.03
CA ASP A 287 -3.33 34.28 21.44
C ASP A 287 -4.01 33.23 22.31
N TYR A 288 -4.99 32.51 21.76
CA TYR A 288 -5.61 31.38 22.45
C TYR A 288 -4.57 30.28 22.73
N ARG A 289 -3.75 29.95 21.75
CA ARG A 289 -2.69 28.99 21.86
C ARG A 289 -1.62 29.31 22.88
N LYS A 290 -1.19 30.60 22.97
CA LYS A 290 -0.24 31.03 23.99
C LYS A 290 -0.74 30.76 25.41
N LYS A 291 -2.07 30.93 25.63
CA LYS A 291 -2.71 30.72 26.93
C LYS A 291 -3.06 29.26 27.25
N HIS A 292 -3.18 28.40 26.24
CA HIS A 292 -3.68 27.04 26.34
C HIS A 292 -2.79 26.06 25.56
N ALA A 293 -1.49 26.10 25.84
CA ALA A 293 -0.50 25.25 25.13
C ALA A 293 -0.71 23.73 25.29
N ASP A 294 -1.48 23.31 26.28
CA ASP A 294 -1.83 21.91 26.60
C ASP A 294 -3.08 21.40 25.86
N ARG A 295 -3.81 22.25 25.17
CA ARG A 295 -5.05 21.89 24.47
C ARG A 295 -4.83 21.76 22.97
N TYR A 296 -4.71 20.52 22.52
CA TYR A 296 -4.40 20.19 21.11
C TYR A 296 -5.65 19.91 20.24
N SER A 297 -6.85 19.96 20.81
CA SER A 297 -8.05 19.51 20.11
C SER A 297 -9.19 20.51 20.27
N LEU A 298 -9.66 21.03 19.15
CA LEU A 298 -10.88 21.85 19.06
C LEU A 298 -11.90 21.15 18.15
N SER A 299 -13.18 21.43 18.36
CA SER A 299 -14.24 21.03 17.43
C SER A 299 -14.84 22.27 16.77
N ILE A 300 -15.28 22.13 15.53
CA ILE A 300 -15.98 23.19 14.79
C ILE A 300 -17.48 22.85 14.77
N LYS A 301 -18.33 23.78 15.12
CA LYS A 301 -19.77 23.67 14.96
C LYS A 301 -20.22 24.71 13.94
N VAL A 302 -21.04 24.28 13.00
CA VAL A 302 -21.64 25.15 11.99
C VAL A 302 -23.15 25.09 12.10
N ARG A 303 -23.81 26.24 12.00
CA ARG A 303 -25.28 26.35 12.06
C ARG A 303 -25.78 27.29 10.98
N LYS A 304 -26.82 26.87 10.27
CA LYS A 304 -27.64 27.74 9.42
C LYS A 304 -29.08 27.25 9.39
N GLY A 305 -30.02 28.08 9.91
CA GLY A 305 -31.42 27.67 10.05
C GLY A 305 -31.58 26.48 11.01
N ASP A 306 -32.28 25.45 10.53
CA ASP A 306 -32.53 24.19 11.24
C ASP A 306 -31.35 23.21 11.14
N ASP A 307 -30.41 23.43 10.25
CA ASP A 307 -29.23 22.58 10.05
C ASP A 307 -28.12 22.95 11.03
N ARG A 308 -27.66 21.94 11.77
CA ARG A 308 -26.60 22.11 12.78
C ARG A 308 -25.52 21.07 12.56
N TYR A 309 -24.36 21.51 12.19
CA TYR A 309 -23.20 20.70 11.98
C TYR A 309 -22.24 20.77 13.16
N LYS A 310 -22.04 19.67 13.87
CA LYS A 310 -20.97 19.56 14.86
C LYS A 310 -19.88 18.64 14.33
N TYR A 311 -18.76 19.18 14.23
CA TYR A 311 -17.56 18.55 13.76
C TYR A 311 -16.63 18.27 14.96
N GLU A 312 -16.40 16.99 15.26
CA GLU A 312 -15.40 16.58 16.25
C GLU A 312 -14.06 16.35 15.54
N HIS A 313 -13.40 17.43 15.23
CA HIS A 313 -12.03 17.41 14.75
C HIS A 313 -11.08 17.79 15.87
N SER A 314 -10.00 17.02 16.02
CA SER A 314 -8.81 17.55 16.63
C SER A 314 -8.15 18.47 15.59
N CYS A 315 -8.42 19.76 15.65
CA CYS A 315 -7.48 20.72 15.07
C CYS A 315 -6.16 20.41 15.76
N THR A 316 -5.32 19.65 15.11
CA THR A 316 -3.94 19.56 15.50
C THR A 316 -3.41 20.94 15.16
N PHE A 317 -3.29 21.81 16.15
CA PHE A 317 -2.48 23.00 16.01
C PHE A 317 -1.05 22.52 15.74
N ARG A 318 -0.79 22.09 14.49
CA ARG A 318 0.58 21.95 14.05
C ARG A 318 1.19 23.32 14.30
N GLN A 319 2.26 23.35 15.07
CA GLN A 319 3.08 24.55 15.08
C GLN A 319 3.30 24.88 13.60
N PRO A 320 3.02 26.12 13.15
CA PRO A 320 3.54 26.55 11.87
C PRO A 320 4.97 26.04 11.85
N TYR A 321 5.41 25.50 10.73
CA TYR A 321 6.82 25.13 10.54
C TYR A 321 7.57 26.43 10.77
N ARG A 322 7.79 26.69 12.05
CA ARG A 322 8.46 27.87 12.49
C ARG A 322 9.87 27.63 12.02
N THR A 323 10.28 28.40 11.06
CA THR A 323 11.67 28.76 10.99
C THR A 323 12.00 29.23 12.40
N ASP A 324 12.57 28.33 13.18
CA ASP A 324 13.14 28.75 14.44
C ASP A 324 14.16 29.81 14.05
N ASP A 325 13.92 31.06 14.47
CA ASP A 325 14.83 32.18 14.25
C ASP A 325 16.15 31.98 15.01
N GLY A 326 16.23 30.94 15.84
CA GLY A 326 17.44 30.45 16.47
C GLY A 326 18.38 29.73 15.50
N THR A 327 19.69 29.92 15.73
CA THR A 327 20.71 29.08 15.06
C THR A 327 20.81 27.76 15.78
N HIS A 328 20.48 26.64 15.08
CA HIS A 328 20.66 25.31 15.60
C HIS A 328 21.97 24.72 15.10
N GLY A 329 22.81 24.31 16.04
CA GLY A 329 24.00 23.55 15.73
C GLY A 329 23.68 22.09 15.47
N GLU A 330 24.03 21.60 14.30
CA GLU A 330 23.93 20.20 13.92
C GLU A 330 25.31 19.57 13.88
N GLU A 331 25.37 18.27 14.10
CA GLU A 331 26.60 17.50 14.11
C GLU A 331 26.38 16.14 13.46
N ARG A 332 27.42 15.58 12.80
CA ARG A 332 27.47 14.20 12.34
C ARG A 332 28.80 13.58 12.69
N LEU A 333 28.77 12.30 13.04
CA LEU A 333 29.94 11.52 13.41
C LEU A 333 30.08 10.29 12.52
N TYR A 334 31.31 9.95 12.21
CA TYR A 334 31.70 8.81 11.38
C TYR A 334 32.85 8.07 12.01
N THR A 335 32.89 6.73 11.87
CA THR A 335 34.01 5.89 12.25
C THR A 335 34.74 5.39 11.01
N ASP A 336 36.01 5.03 11.13
CA ASP A 336 36.78 4.43 10.01
C ASP A 336 36.32 3.00 9.67
N ARG A 337 35.65 2.28 10.58
CA ARG A 337 35.06 0.94 10.38
C ARG A 337 34.01 0.61 11.43
N ALA A 338 33.31 -0.51 11.25
CA ALA A 338 32.19 -0.90 12.11
C ALA A 338 32.60 -1.83 13.27
N VAL A 339 33.76 -2.53 13.19
CA VAL A 339 34.19 -3.50 14.18
C VAL A 339 35.67 -3.32 14.51
N TYR A 340 36.02 -3.47 15.82
CA TYR A 340 37.35 -3.30 16.36
C TYR A 340 37.64 -4.41 17.37
N ARG A 341 38.93 -4.67 17.61
CA ARG A 341 39.40 -5.48 18.73
C ARG A 341 39.70 -4.61 19.96
N PRO A 342 39.60 -5.13 21.17
CA PRO A 342 40.10 -4.46 22.38
C PRO A 342 41.54 -3.94 22.16
N GLY A 343 41.84 -2.75 22.66
CA GLY A 343 43.16 -2.11 22.50
C GLY A 343 43.43 -1.42 21.16
N GLN A 344 42.57 -1.55 20.18
CA GLN A 344 42.69 -0.81 18.91
C GLN A 344 42.28 0.65 19.06
N THR A 345 42.72 1.48 18.12
CA THR A 345 42.32 2.88 18.03
C THR A 345 41.12 3.03 17.09
N VAL A 346 40.10 3.74 17.53
CA VAL A 346 38.98 4.20 16.72
C VAL A 346 39.26 5.58 16.20
N TYR A 347 39.17 5.79 14.90
CA TYR A 347 39.25 7.10 14.27
C TYR A 347 37.85 7.65 14.03
N ILE A 348 37.64 8.87 14.50
CA ILE A 348 36.38 9.60 14.37
C ILE A 348 36.55 10.77 13.43
N GLY A 349 35.76 10.85 12.41
CA GLY A 349 35.52 12.06 11.62
C GLY A 349 34.20 12.70 12.00
N GLY A 350 34.13 14.00 12.00
CA GLY A 350 32.92 14.72 12.30
C GLY A 350 32.71 15.94 11.42
N LEU A 351 31.45 16.36 11.31
CA LEU A 351 31.04 17.56 10.60
C LEU A 351 30.07 18.35 11.47
N CYS A 352 30.30 19.66 11.59
CA CYS A 352 29.42 20.63 12.27
C CYS A 352 28.88 21.66 11.27
N TRP A 353 27.62 21.96 11.37
CA TRP A 353 27.03 23.05 10.61
C TRP A 353 25.96 23.76 11.43
N ASP A 354 25.72 25.00 11.09
CA ASP A 354 24.64 25.82 11.64
C ASP A 354 23.48 25.85 10.67
N ARG A 355 22.27 25.64 11.19
CA ARG A 355 21.03 25.83 10.44
C ARG A 355 20.34 27.05 11.00
N LYS A 356 20.09 28.01 10.12
CA LYS A 356 19.31 29.23 10.43
C LYS A 356 18.36 29.51 9.28
N ASN A 357 17.06 29.61 9.56
CA ASN A 357 16.04 29.86 8.53
C ASN A 357 16.15 28.89 7.34
N ASP A 358 16.27 27.58 7.61
CA ASP A 358 16.50 26.52 6.63
C ASP A 358 17.70 26.70 5.71
N ARG A 359 18.60 27.64 6.01
CA ARG A 359 19.91 27.79 5.40
C ARG A 359 20.96 27.12 6.27
N GLU A 360 21.86 26.42 5.62
CA GLU A 360 22.93 25.71 6.30
C GLU A 360 24.27 26.32 5.95
N GLN A 361 25.11 26.45 6.97
CA GLN A 361 26.48 26.98 6.85
C GLN A 361 27.42 26.13 7.69
N ALA A 362 28.62 25.83 7.18
CA ALA A 362 29.66 25.18 7.95
C ALA A 362 29.96 25.98 9.24
N ALA A 363 30.06 25.29 10.37
CA ALA A 363 30.30 25.87 11.67
C ALA A 363 31.78 25.69 12.04
N GLY A 364 32.63 26.64 11.60
CA GLY A 364 34.04 26.67 11.99
C GLY A 364 34.25 27.21 13.41
N GLY A 365 35.29 26.74 14.09
CA GLY A 365 35.66 27.16 15.44
C GLY A 365 34.72 26.65 16.54
N ARG A 366 33.82 25.66 16.22
CA ARG A 366 32.93 25.06 17.21
C ARG A 366 33.68 24.05 18.08
N LYS A 367 33.52 24.17 19.37
CA LYS A 367 34.03 23.19 20.35
C LYS A 367 33.02 22.08 20.53
N VAL A 368 33.45 20.83 20.24
CA VAL A 368 32.63 19.62 20.35
C VAL A 368 33.22 18.70 21.42
N VAL A 369 32.42 18.32 22.38
CA VAL A 369 32.80 17.37 23.41
C VAL A 369 32.38 15.97 22.94
N LEU A 370 33.33 15.09 22.79
CA LEU A 370 33.16 13.71 22.37
C LEU A 370 33.33 12.77 23.55
N ALA A 371 32.34 11.96 23.85
CA ALA A 371 32.39 10.99 24.93
C ALA A 371 32.32 9.55 24.35
N LEU A 372 33.36 8.74 24.59
CA LEU A 372 33.35 7.31 24.32
C LEU A 372 32.57 6.58 25.41
N ARG A 373 31.54 5.83 25.04
CA ARG A 373 30.73 5.04 25.95
C ARG A 373 30.88 3.55 25.68
N ASP A 374 30.94 2.76 26.78
CA ASP A 374 30.95 1.31 26.76
C ASP A 374 29.54 0.72 26.50
N PRO A 375 29.39 -0.61 26.34
CA PRO A 375 28.11 -1.27 26.18
C PRO A 375 27.07 -1.02 27.29
N ASN A 376 27.52 -0.67 28.50
CA ASN A 376 26.64 -0.32 29.63
C ASN A 376 26.29 1.17 29.68
N GLY A 377 26.76 1.97 28.68
CA GLY A 377 26.52 3.40 28.62
C GLY A 377 27.42 4.24 29.50
N LYS A 378 28.42 3.63 30.18
CA LYS A 378 29.41 4.35 31.01
C LYS A 378 30.42 5.07 30.10
N THR A 379 30.72 6.32 30.44
CA THR A 379 31.78 7.07 29.77
C THR A 379 33.15 6.51 30.12
N VAL A 380 33.92 6.10 29.11
CA VAL A 380 35.25 5.52 29.20
C VAL A 380 36.35 6.56 28.97
N ALA A 381 36.10 7.49 28.04
CA ALA A 381 37.01 8.58 27.71
C ALA A 381 36.23 9.77 27.16
N GLU A 382 36.79 10.96 27.35
CA GLU A 382 36.25 12.20 26.78
C GLU A 382 37.35 13.01 26.11
N GLN A 383 37.03 13.72 25.05
CA GLN A 383 37.92 14.59 24.31
C GLN A 383 37.15 15.79 23.79
N THR A 384 37.71 16.99 23.89
CA THR A 384 37.16 18.19 23.25
C THR A 384 38.00 18.51 22.02
N VAL A 385 37.32 18.67 20.89
CA VAL A 385 37.90 19.05 19.61
C VAL A 385 37.28 20.35 19.11
N GLU A 386 37.96 21.04 18.18
CA GLU A 386 37.47 22.25 17.55
C GLU A 386 37.32 22.00 16.04
N SER A 387 36.24 22.44 15.42
CA SER A 387 36.00 22.31 13.99
C SER A 387 36.82 23.33 13.20
N ASP A 388 37.33 22.97 12.03
CA ASP A 388 38.02 23.85 11.10
C ASP A 388 37.04 24.80 10.34
N GLU A 389 37.55 25.57 9.40
CA GLU A 389 36.75 26.51 8.58
C GLU A 389 35.66 25.82 7.74
N TRP A 390 35.77 24.53 7.47
CA TRP A 390 34.81 23.70 6.77
C TRP A 390 33.78 23.09 7.70
N GLY A 391 33.89 23.30 9.01
CA GLY A 391 33.10 22.64 10.01
C GLY A 391 33.52 21.22 10.32
N THR A 392 34.67 20.76 9.80
CA THR A 392 35.14 19.37 10.02
C THR A 392 36.04 19.28 11.24
N PHE A 393 36.10 18.10 11.84
CA PHE A 393 37.00 17.77 12.92
C PHE A 393 37.35 16.28 12.91
N SER A 394 38.46 15.93 13.53
CA SER A 394 38.89 14.54 13.73
C SER A 394 39.27 14.27 15.17
N ALA A 395 39.08 13.05 15.61
CA ALA A 395 39.46 12.58 16.96
C ALA A 395 39.87 11.12 16.93
N THR A 396 40.61 10.69 17.95
CA THR A 396 41.01 9.28 18.12
C THR A 396 40.75 8.82 19.54
N PHE A 397 40.24 7.59 19.68
CA PHE A 397 40.03 6.96 20.97
C PHE A 397 40.75 5.61 21.02
N ALA A 398 41.63 5.41 22.00
CA ALA A 398 42.18 4.09 22.30
C ALA A 398 41.15 3.27 23.08
N LEU A 399 40.78 2.12 22.54
CA LEU A 399 39.84 1.22 23.19
C LEU A 399 40.51 0.49 24.39
N PRO A 400 39.80 0.25 25.49
CA PRO A 400 40.34 -0.49 26.62
C PRO A 400 40.76 -1.89 26.21
N VAL A 401 41.98 -2.31 26.61
CA VAL A 401 42.49 -3.67 26.37
C VAL A 401 41.70 -4.71 27.16
N LYS A 402 41.25 -4.35 28.38
CA LYS A 402 40.42 -5.18 29.29
C LYS A 402 39.04 -4.54 29.44
N GLY A 403 38.36 -4.29 28.30
CA GLY A 403 37.02 -3.72 28.25
C GLY A 403 35.93 -4.79 28.06
N LEU A 404 34.67 -4.35 28.20
CA LEU A 404 33.53 -5.20 27.86
C LEU A 404 33.47 -5.38 26.32
N SER A 405 33.19 -6.59 25.88
CA SER A 405 32.82 -6.83 24.50
C SER A 405 31.39 -6.35 24.25
N GLY A 406 31.10 -5.82 23.08
CA GLY A 406 29.78 -5.37 22.67
C GLY A 406 29.78 -4.02 21.96
N ARG A 407 28.63 -3.37 21.95
CA ARG A 407 28.40 -2.13 21.21
C ARG A 407 28.87 -0.91 21.99
N TYR A 408 29.91 -0.28 21.51
CA TYR A 408 30.42 1.02 21.95
C TYR A 408 29.81 2.14 21.12
N ALA A 409 29.86 3.37 21.64
CA ALA A 409 29.44 4.54 20.91
C ALA A 409 30.28 5.76 21.27
N VAL A 410 30.58 6.59 20.29
CA VAL A 410 31.04 7.97 20.53
C VAL A 410 29.87 8.90 20.41
N ARG A 411 29.66 9.74 21.40
CA ARG A 411 28.53 10.67 21.49
C ARG A 411 28.99 12.11 21.61
N THR A 412 28.23 13.01 20.98
CA THR A 412 28.20 14.44 21.30
C THR A 412 26.92 14.76 22.07
N GLY A 413 26.63 16.04 22.29
CA GLY A 413 25.34 16.46 22.86
C GLY A 413 24.14 16.01 22.02
N ASN A 414 24.27 16.08 20.70
CA ASN A 414 23.14 15.90 19.76
C ASN A 414 23.24 14.65 18.86
N ASN A 415 24.41 14.00 18.78
CA ASN A 415 24.62 12.90 17.83
C ASN A 415 25.40 11.72 18.45
N SER A 416 25.36 10.57 17.79
CA SER A 416 26.15 9.41 18.22
C SER A 416 26.45 8.49 17.04
N VAL A 417 27.66 7.91 17.03
CA VAL A 417 28.07 6.85 16.12
C VAL A 417 28.43 5.61 16.92
N GLY A 418 27.87 4.46 16.56
CA GLY A 418 28.09 3.19 17.23
C GLY A 418 28.95 2.24 16.40
N PHE A 419 29.76 1.43 17.10
CA PHE A 419 30.58 0.38 16.52
C PHE A 419 30.69 -0.79 17.51
N THR A 420 31.13 -1.95 17.03
CA THR A 420 31.28 -3.16 17.86
C THR A 420 32.74 -3.37 18.27
N VAL A 421 32.94 -3.76 19.53
CA VAL A 421 34.26 -4.15 20.05
C VAL A 421 34.19 -5.58 20.52
N GLU A 422 34.95 -6.45 19.87
CA GLU A 422 34.98 -7.88 20.19
C GLU A 422 36.28 -8.55 19.74
N GLU A 423 36.64 -9.66 20.34
CA GLU A 423 37.67 -10.53 19.82
C GLU A 423 37.12 -11.32 18.66
N TYR A 424 37.54 -10.97 17.46
CA TYR A 424 37.10 -11.64 16.23
C TYR A 424 38.25 -12.30 15.48
N LYS A 425 37.94 -13.43 14.85
CA LYS A 425 38.83 -14.00 13.81
C LYS A 425 38.40 -13.44 12.47
N ARG A 426 39.32 -12.90 11.70
CA ARG A 426 38.98 -12.38 10.35
C ARG A 426 38.45 -13.51 9.49
N PRO A 427 37.35 -13.32 8.81
CA PRO A 427 36.88 -14.25 7.80
C PRO A 427 37.93 -14.44 6.71
N THR A 428 38.10 -15.68 6.27
CA THR A 428 39.04 -16.01 5.19
C THR A 428 38.35 -16.05 3.83
N PHE A 429 37.02 -16.17 3.82
CA PHE A 429 36.21 -16.23 2.60
C PHE A 429 34.85 -15.56 2.76
N GLU A 430 34.23 -15.26 1.66
CA GLU A 430 32.86 -14.77 1.58
C GLU A 430 31.98 -15.74 0.80
N VAL A 431 30.65 -15.66 1.02
CA VAL A 431 29.62 -16.39 0.30
C VAL A 431 28.69 -15.38 -0.35
N ARG A 432 28.53 -15.50 -1.66
CA ARG A 432 27.61 -14.67 -2.44
C ARG A 432 26.57 -15.58 -3.09
N LEU A 433 25.30 -15.19 -3.01
CA LEU A 433 24.22 -15.84 -3.71
C LEU A 433 23.92 -15.08 -4.99
N ASP A 434 23.68 -15.79 -6.06
CA ASP A 434 23.28 -15.21 -7.34
C ASP A 434 21.84 -14.67 -7.24
N GLU A 435 21.52 -13.68 -8.05
CA GLU A 435 20.18 -13.12 -8.14
C GLU A 435 19.20 -14.16 -8.71
N ILE A 436 18.01 -14.26 -8.09
CA ILE A 436 16.96 -15.15 -8.57
C ILE A 436 16.26 -14.46 -9.76
N THR A 437 16.52 -14.93 -10.97
CA THR A 437 15.94 -14.38 -12.20
C THR A 437 14.92 -15.33 -12.84
N ALA A 438 14.91 -16.60 -12.44
CA ALA A 438 13.99 -17.61 -12.95
C ALA A 438 12.56 -17.33 -12.48
N ARG A 439 11.57 -17.69 -13.30
CA ARG A 439 10.18 -17.81 -12.87
C ARG A 439 10.00 -19.10 -12.07
N TYR A 440 9.06 -19.11 -11.15
CA TYR A 440 8.71 -20.28 -10.33
C TYR A 440 7.25 -20.20 -9.87
N GLN A 441 6.70 -21.33 -9.49
CA GLN A 441 5.37 -21.46 -8.88
C GLN A 441 5.46 -22.30 -7.61
N ALA A 442 4.42 -22.27 -6.78
CA ALA A 442 4.30 -23.18 -5.66
C ALA A 442 4.39 -24.64 -6.12
N GLY A 443 5.20 -25.45 -5.43
CA GLY A 443 5.48 -26.82 -5.81
C GLY A 443 6.69 -27.02 -6.73
N ASP A 444 7.21 -25.95 -7.36
CA ASP A 444 8.44 -26.02 -8.16
C ASP A 444 9.68 -26.18 -7.26
N THR A 445 10.80 -26.54 -7.91
CA THR A 445 12.11 -26.54 -7.28
C THR A 445 12.96 -25.42 -7.88
N LEU A 446 13.23 -24.38 -7.10
CA LEU A 446 14.07 -23.25 -7.49
C LEU A 446 15.56 -23.63 -7.32
N CYS A 447 16.36 -23.41 -8.37
CA CYS A 447 17.80 -23.58 -8.33
C CYS A 447 18.44 -22.27 -7.84
N LEU A 448 18.87 -22.25 -6.58
CA LEU A 448 19.59 -21.12 -5.99
C LEU A 448 21.09 -21.34 -6.11
N ALA A 449 21.74 -20.60 -7.01
CA ALA A 449 23.16 -20.67 -7.21
C ALA A 449 23.91 -19.70 -6.29
N GLY A 450 25.17 -20.00 -6.02
CA GLY A 450 26.05 -19.13 -5.24
C GLY A 450 27.51 -19.51 -5.40
N THR A 451 28.38 -18.69 -4.82
CA THR A 451 29.82 -18.84 -4.90
C THR A 451 30.43 -18.62 -3.53
N ALA A 452 31.39 -19.46 -3.15
CA ALA A 452 32.24 -19.29 -1.98
C ALA A 452 33.67 -19.02 -2.43
N MET A 453 34.15 -17.81 -2.11
CA MET A 453 35.45 -17.31 -2.60
C MET A 453 36.28 -16.76 -1.45
N GLY A 454 37.54 -17.17 -1.37
CA GLY A 454 38.50 -16.56 -0.46
C GLY A 454 38.74 -15.09 -0.78
N TYR A 455 38.97 -14.25 0.22
CA TYR A 455 39.32 -12.85 0.00
C TYR A 455 40.64 -12.67 -0.78
N ASN A 456 41.46 -13.73 -0.89
CA ASN A 456 42.63 -13.81 -1.76
C ASN A 456 42.29 -14.16 -3.22
N GLY A 457 41.02 -14.30 -3.58
CA GLY A 457 40.55 -14.66 -4.92
C GLY A 457 40.65 -16.16 -5.25
N VAL A 458 40.95 -17.02 -4.27
CA VAL A 458 40.99 -18.47 -4.46
C VAL A 458 39.63 -19.07 -4.14
N PRO A 459 39.04 -19.88 -5.05
CA PRO A 459 37.74 -20.50 -4.79
C PRO A 459 37.83 -21.57 -3.66
N LEU A 460 36.78 -21.61 -2.82
CA LEU A 460 36.65 -22.70 -1.84
C LEU A 460 36.15 -23.96 -2.53
N ARG A 461 36.98 -24.97 -2.60
CA ARG A 461 36.65 -26.27 -3.18
C ARG A 461 36.16 -27.24 -2.13
N GLN A 462 35.18 -28.07 -2.46
CA GLN A 462 34.65 -29.12 -1.57
C GLN A 462 34.19 -28.57 -0.21
N ALA A 463 33.82 -27.30 -0.13
CA ALA A 463 33.22 -26.71 1.07
C ALA A 463 31.78 -27.22 1.22
N ARG A 464 31.40 -27.57 2.45
CA ARG A 464 30.07 -28.07 2.76
C ARG A 464 29.06 -26.94 2.80
N VAL A 465 28.00 -27.02 1.99
CA VAL A 465 26.92 -26.03 1.92
C VAL A 465 25.66 -26.64 2.48
N THR A 466 25.09 -26.01 3.49
CA THR A 466 23.80 -26.35 4.09
C THR A 466 22.87 -25.15 4.02
N ALA A 467 21.57 -25.39 3.92
CA ALA A 467 20.61 -24.31 3.95
C ALA A 467 19.33 -24.71 4.69
N VAL A 468 18.64 -23.70 5.22
CA VAL A 468 17.29 -23.82 5.78
C VAL A 468 16.38 -22.83 5.13
N SER A 469 15.11 -23.19 4.98
CA SER A 469 14.09 -22.33 4.38
C SER A 469 12.93 -22.11 5.36
N VAL A 470 12.39 -20.90 5.40
CA VAL A 470 11.25 -20.49 6.25
C VAL A 470 10.30 -19.63 5.44
N VAL A 471 8.99 -19.85 5.55
CA VAL A 471 7.96 -18.98 4.99
C VAL A 471 7.57 -17.92 6.02
N GLY A 472 7.52 -16.65 5.64
CA GLY A 472 7.19 -15.53 6.48
C GLY A 472 6.65 -14.32 5.71
N SER A 473 6.46 -13.17 6.38
CA SER A 473 6.07 -11.92 5.74
C SER A 473 7.23 -10.92 5.74
N TRP A 474 7.10 -9.87 4.92
CA TRP A 474 8.08 -8.78 4.87
C TRP A 474 8.36 -8.15 6.24
N PHE A 475 7.31 -7.99 7.09
CA PHE A 475 7.45 -7.39 8.43
C PHE A 475 7.90 -8.38 9.50
N TYR A 476 7.66 -9.67 9.32
CA TYR A 476 8.00 -10.71 10.28
C TYR A 476 8.69 -11.86 9.55
N ARG A 477 10.01 -11.94 9.70
CA ARG A 477 10.83 -13.01 9.15
C ARG A 477 10.40 -14.41 9.65
N VAL A 478 9.77 -14.44 10.80
CA VAL A 478 9.22 -15.65 11.41
C VAL A 478 7.86 -15.31 11.97
N ASP A 479 6.80 -15.81 11.35
CA ASP A 479 5.55 -15.97 12.07
C ASP A 479 5.84 -16.92 13.24
N ARG A 480 5.39 -16.57 14.43
CA ARG A 480 5.67 -17.37 15.65
C ARG A 480 5.16 -18.79 15.42
N GLY A 481 6.03 -19.70 14.95
CA GLY A 481 5.71 -21.08 14.59
C GLY A 481 6.04 -21.48 13.14
N GLY A 482 6.73 -20.65 12.35
CA GLY A 482 7.24 -21.05 11.04
C GLY A 482 8.22 -22.22 11.18
N GLU A 483 7.89 -23.35 10.53
CA GLU A 483 8.74 -24.52 10.54
C GLU A 483 9.99 -24.27 9.69
N GLU A 484 11.17 -24.39 10.28
CA GLU A 484 12.44 -24.40 9.55
C GLU A 484 12.57 -25.72 8.80
N ILE A 485 12.72 -25.62 7.49
CA ILE A 485 12.82 -26.78 6.62
C ILE A 485 14.25 -26.85 6.10
N PRO A 486 14.99 -27.90 6.45
CA PRO A 486 16.33 -28.11 5.93
C PRO A 486 16.28 -28.40 4.43
N ILE A 487 17.26 -27.84 3.70
CA ILE A 487 17.52 -28.10 2.29
C ILE A 487 18.68 -29.07 2.19
N ASP A 488 18.70 -29.90 1.16
CA ASP A 488 19.75 -30.89 0.96
C ASP A 488 21.16 -30.27 0.98
N THR A 489 22.09 -30.96 1.61
CA THR A 489 23.49 -30.58 1.68
C THR A 489 24.17 -30.77 0.32
N VAL A 490 24.88 -29.74 -0.14
CA VAL A 490 25.72 -29.81 -1.36
C VAL A 490 27.14 -29.41 -1.04
N TYR A 491 28.05 -29.57 -2.00
CA TYR A 491 29.45 -29.17 -1.89
C TYR A 491 29.82 -28.22 -3.03
N THR A 492 30.73 -27.28 -2.76
CA THR A 492 31.26 -26.38 -3.79
C THR A 492 32.13 -27.13 -4.80
N GLY A 493 32.05 -26.71 -6.06
CA GLY A 493 32.88 -27.18 -7.16
C GLY A 493 34.31 -26.65 -7.15
N GLU A 494 35.11 -26.97 -8.17
CA GLU A 494 36.45 -26.50 -8.35
C GLU A 494 36.58 -24.99 -8.48
N ASP A 495 35.54 -24.33 -8.96
CA ASP A 495 35.39 -22.87 -9.13
C ASP A 495 34.77 -22.19 -7.92
N GLY A 496 34.50 -22.94 -6.84
CA GLY A 496 33.82 -22.44 -5.64
C GLY A 496 32.31 -22.26 -5.79
N ARG A 497 31.71 -22.64 -6.93
CA ARG A 497 30.25 -22.51 -7.15
C ARG A 497 29.50 -23.68 -6.53
N PHE A 498 28.28 -23.41 -6.15
CA PHE A 498 27.32 -24.42 -5.68
C PHE A 498 25.90 -24.07 -6.17
N THR A 499 25.03 -25.06 -6.19
CA THR A 499 23.62 -24.89 -6.51
C THR A 499 22.76 -25.67 -5.51
N LEU A 500 21.87 -24.98 -4.84
CA LEU A 500 20.88 -25.54 -3.93
C LEU A 500 19.55 -25.73 -4.65
N ARG A 501 18.85 -26.82 -4.37
CA ARG A 501 17.51 -27.09 -4.86
C ARG A 501 16.50 -26.72 -3.77
N VAL A 502 15.88 -25.56 -3.92
CA VAL A 502 14.94 -25.01 -2.93
C VAL A 502 13.51 -25.30 -3.34
N PRO A 503 12.76 -26.17 -2.63
CA PRO A 503 11.34 -26.36 -2.90
C PRO A 503 10.55 -25.07 -2.64
N VAL A 504 9.79 -24.60 -3.62
CA VAL A 504 8.92 -23.44 -3.50
C VAL A 504 7.63 -23.83 -2.79
N ARG A 505 7.32 -23.14 -1.69
CA ARG A 505 6.17 -23.45 -0.85
C ARG A 505 4.95 -22.64 -1.24
N GLU A 506 3.76 -23.16 -0.88
CA GLU A 506 2.52 -22.41 -0.93
C GLU A 506 2.51 -21.33 0.18
N ALA A 507 1.98 -20.15 -0.14
CA ALA A 507 1.58 -19.18 0.86
C ALA A 507 0.37 -19.76 1.61
N GLY A 508 0.58 -20.30 2.81
CA GLY A 508 -0.47 -20.97 3.58
C GLY A 508 -1.74 -20.09 3.71
N ARG A 509 -2.93 -20.71 3.76
CA ARG A 509 -4.26 -20.06 3.85
C ARG A 509 -4.41 -19.04 5.00
N ARG A 510 -3.51 -19.03 5.98
CA ARG A 510 -3.39 -18.05 7.06
C ARG A 510 -2.17 -17.12 6.88
N GLY A 511 -1.54 -17.14 5.70
CA GLY A 511 -0.43 -16.26 5.38
C GLY A 511 -0.83 -14.79 5.52
N PRO A 512 0.11 -13.91 5.87
CA PRO A 512 -0.17 -12.49 6.01
C PRO A 512 -0.74 -11.95 4.70
N ARG A 513 -1.82 -11.21 4.80
CA ARG A 513 -2.54 -10.55 3.68
C ARG A 513 -1.64 -9.63 2.83
N TYR A 514 -0.36 -9.47 3.19
CA TYR A 514 0.62 -8.59 2.55
C TYR A 514 1.94 -9.33 2.33
N GLY A 515 2.13 -9.89 1.13
CA GLY A 515 3.41 -10.32 0.61
C GLY A 515 4.09 -11.46 1.37
N ALA A 516 3.59 -12.68 1.23
CA ALA A 516 4.30 -13.87 1.72
C ALA A 516 5.64 -14.02 0.97
N ARG A 517 6.70 -14.32 1.71
CA ARG A 517 8.04 -14.57 1.17
C ARG A 517 8.63 -15.85 1.75
N GLN A 518 9.41 -16.54 0.95
CA GLN A 518 10.25 -17.64 1.42
C GLN A 518 11.66 -17.11 1.62
N PHE A 519 12.18 -17.26 2.82
CA PHE A 519 13.54 -16.90 3.21
C PHE A 519 14.42 -18.14 3.14
N VAL A 520 15.65 -17.97 2.68
CA VAL A 520 16.64 -19.05 2.60
C VAL A 520 17.93 -18.57 3.25
N ASP A 521 18.33 -19.25 4.33
CA ASP A 521 19.58 -19.04 5.04
C ASP A 521 20.58 -20.11 4.63
N VAL A 522 21.66 -19.71 3.98
CA VAL A 522 22.71 -20.60 3.46
C VAL A 522 23.95 -20.48 4.33
N SER A 523 24.52 -21.63 4.73
CA SER A 523 25.74 -21.71 5.53
C SER A 523 26.76 -22.55 4.77
N VAL A 524 27.96 -22.01 4.58
CA VAL A 524 29.08 -22.65 3.92
C VAL A 524 30.21 -22.89 4.93
N MET A 525 30.61 -24.12 5.10
CA MET A 525 31.70 -24.52 6.01
C MET A 525 32.93 -24.95 5.18
N GLY A 526 34.02 -24.20 5.32
CA GLY A 526 35.30 -24.53 4.72
C GLY A 526 36.03 -25.67 5.43
N ALA A 527 37.12 -26.17 4.82
CA ALA A 527 37.93 -27.25 5.36
C ALA A 527 38.54 -26.95 6.75
N SER A 528 38.75 -25.68 7.09
CA SER A 528 39.21 -25.23 8.40
C SER A 528 38.14 -25.24 9.49
N GLY A 529 36.89 -25.59 9.18
CA GLY A 529 35.76 -25.51 10.07
C GLY A 529 35.15 -24.10 10.21
N GLU A 530 35.70 -23.11 9.51
CA GLU A 530 35.14 -21.76 9.45
C GLU A 530 33.80 -21.81 8.66
N THR A 531 32.78 -21.13 9.18
CA THR A 531 31.46 -21.07 8.55
C THR A 531 31.09 -19.63 8.25
N GLN A 532 30.68 -19.36 7.00
CA GLN A 532 30.12 -18.10 6.56
C GLN A 532 28.68 -18.29 6.10
N THR A 533 27.86 -17.26 6.25
CA THR A 533 26.42 -17.33 5.93
C THR A 533 26.03 -16.28 4.91
N ALA A 534 25.11 -16.65 4.04
CA ALA A 534 24.45 -15.71 3.12
C ALA A 534 22.94 -15.94 3.18
N LYS A 535 22.16 -14.89 2.95
CA LYS A 535 20.71 -14.91 3.08
C LYS A 535 20.05 -14.33 1.85
N THR A 536 18.98 -14.97 1.42
CA THR A 536 18.13 -14.43 0.35
C THR A 536 16.66 -14.66 0.68
N SER A 537 15.76 -14.03 -0.07
CA SER A 537 14.33 -14.29 0.02
C SER A 537 13.65 -13.99 -1.30
N PHE A 538 12.58 -14.69 -1.59
CA PHE A 538 11.77 -14.47 -2.77
C PHE A 538 10.28 -14.48 -2.44
N PRO A 539 9.44 -13.72 -3.18
CA PRO A 539 8.00 -13.64 -2.94
C PRO A 539 7.32 -14.96 -3.31
N LEU A 540 6.25 -15.30 -2.59
CA LEU A 540 5.36 -16.41 -2.87
C LEU A 540 4.06 -15.86 -3.47
N ASN A 541 4.05 -15.65 -4.77
CA ASN A 541 2.91 -15.17 -5.54
C ASN A 541 2.25 -16.34 -6.29
N GLU A 542 0.96 -16.21 -6.56
CA GLU A 542 0.21 -17.20 -7.34
C GLU A 542 0.65 -17.19 -8.82
N GLU A 543 0.98 -16.00 -9.34
CA GLU A 543 1.41 -15.82 -10.73
C GLU A 543 2.94 -15.92 -10.87
N SER A 544 3.41 -16.67 -11.85
CA SER A 544 4.85 -16.83 -12.14
C SER A 544 5.43 -15.65 -12.93
N LEU A 545 4.59 -14.94 -13.69
CA LEU A 545 4.91 -13.77 -14.49
C LEU A 545 3.92 -12.66 -14.20
N ARG A 546 4.36 -11.42 -14.30
CA ARG A 546 3.53 -10.22 -14.14
C ARG A 546 3.72 -9.27 -15.31
N LEU A 547 2.60 -8.80 -15.84
CA LEU A 547 2.56 -7.74 -16.85
C LEU A 547 2.27 -6.39 -16.17
N THR A 548 3.08 -5.37 -16.46
CA THR A 548 2.87 -4.01 -15.98
C THR A 548 3.19 -2.98 -17.07
N LEU A 549 2.54 -1.85 -17.03
CA LEU A 549 2.81 -0.72 -17.92
C LEU A 549 3.40 0.44 -17.11
N GLU A 550 4.65 0.82 -17.45
CA GLU A 550 5.34 1.93 -16.80
C GLU A 550 4.95 3.27 -17.42
N VAL A 551 3.79 3.80 -17.03
CA VAL A 551 3.30 5.11 -17.49
C VAL A 551 2.23 5.64 -16.53
N GLY A 552 2.09 6.96 -16.43
CA GLY A 552 1.01 7.58 -15.66
C GLY A 552 -0.35 7.44 -16.35
N THR A 553 -1.39 7.92 -15.69
CA THR A 553 -2.78 7.85 -16.19
C THR A 553 -3.20 9.06 -17.04
N TYR A 554 -2.45 10.16 -17.05
CA TYR A 554 -2.74 11.35 -17.86
C TYR A 554 -1.72 11.48 -19.00
N TRP A 555 -2.20 11.44 -20.24
CA TRP A 555 -1.36 11.48 -21.45
C TRP A 555 -1.70 12.68 -22.31
N THR A 556 -0.72 13.54 -22.56
CA THR A 556 -0.94 14.66 -23.48
C THR A 556 -0.65 14.28 -24.93
N LYS A 557 -1.55 14.65 -25.82
CA LYS A 557 -1.39 14.50 -27.28
C LYS A 557 -0.22 15.31 -27.82
N ASP A 558 0.13 16.41 -27.13
CA ASP A 558 1.23 17.31 -27.51
C ASP A 558 2.59 16.65 -27.29
N SER A 559 2.67 15.65 -26.40
CA SER A 559 3.87 14.86 -26.14
C SER A 559 3.49 13.49 -25.57
N LEU A 560 3.11 12.59 -26.46
CA LEU A 560 2.73 11.22 -26.05
C LEU A 560 3.86 10.52 -25.30
N PRO A 561 3.56 9.82 -24.20
CA PRO A 561 4.55 9.07 -23.46
C PRO A 561 5.10 7.90 -24.28
N ALA A 562 6.33 7.53 -24.01
CA ALA A 562 6.86 6.24 -24.45
C ALA A 562 6.30 5.15 -23.53
N LEU A 563 5.51 4.24 -24.07
CA LEU A 563 4.92 3.12 -23.35
C LEU A 563 5.97 2.01 -23.22
N LYS A 564 6.25 1.57 -22.02
CA LYS A 564 7.08 0.40 -21.78
C LYS A 564 6.27 -0.63 -21.01
N VAL A 565 5.87 -1.67 -21.73
CA VAL A 565 5.23 -2.82 -21.12
C VAL A 565 6.30 -3.76 -20.61
N VAL A 566 6.31 -3.97 -19.30
CA VAL A 566 7.33 -4.79 -18.64
C VAL A 566 6.72 -6.12 -18.25
N VAL A 567 7.37 -7.21 -18.69
CA VAL A 567 7.08 -8.56 -18.24
C VAL A 567 8.17 -8.98 -17.27
N GLN A 568 7.80 -9.21 -16.03
CA GLN A 568 8.71 -9.58 -14.96
C GLN A 568 8.35 -10.95 -14.40
N THR A 569 9.37 -11.68 -13.96
CA THR A 569 9.18 -12.87 -13.15
C THR A 569 8.63 -12.47 -11.78
N ASN A 570 8.04 -13.41 -11.06
CA ASN A 570 7.61 -13.20 -9.68
C ASN A 570 8.76 -12.81 -8.72
N ALA A 571 10.00 -13.07 -9.06
CA ALA A 571 11.18 -12.57 -8.38
C ALA A 571 11.47 -11.06 -8.61
N GLY A 572 10.81 -10.46 -9.61
CA GLY A 572 11.01 -9.06 -10.01
C GLY A 572 12.06 -8.85 -11.10
N ALA A 573 12.65 -9.92 -11.63
CA ALA A 573 13.60 -9.83 -12.73
C ALA A 573 12.86 -9.67 -14.06
N GLU A 574 13.46 -8.93 -15.00
CA GLU A 574 12.94 -8.83 -16.36
C GLU A 574 12.95 -10.19 -17.05
N PHE A 575 11.80 -10.59 -17.59
CA PHE A 575 11.68 -11.84 -18.31
C PHE A 575 12.40 -11.77 -19.66
N LYS A 576 13.40 -12.62 -19.86
CA LYS A 576 14.27 -12.61 -21.06
C LYS A 576 13.71 -13.39 -22.25
N GLY A 577 12.58 -14.08 -22.10
CA GLY A 577 11.90 -14.77 -23.20
C GLY A 577 11.33 -13.78 -24.23
N ARG A 578 11.17 -14.24 -25.46
CA ARG A 578 10.47 -13.45 -26.48
C ARG A 578 8.99 -13.38 -26.13
N VAL A 579 8.48 -12.19 -25.89
CA VAL A 579 7.07 -11.92 -25.62
C VAL A 579 6.61 -10.83 -26.54
N GLU A 580 5.57 -11.12 -27.30
CA GLU A 580 4.86 -10.12 -28.09
C GLU A 580 3.61 -9.69 -27.34
N VAL A 581 3.47 -8.37 -27.19
CA VAL A 581 2.31 -7.77 -26.53
C VAL A 581 1.37 -7.27 -27.62
N THR A 582 0.14 -7.70 -27.56
CA THR A 582 -0.95 -7.16 -28.39
C THR A 582 -1.85 -6.28 -27.55
N GLY A 583 -2.51 -5.31 -28.16
CA GLY A 583 -3.37 -4.41 -27.40
C GLY A 583 -4.57 -3.87 -28.18
N GLU A 584 -5.54 -3.44 -27.41
CA GLU A 584 -6.75 -2.77 -27.86
C GLU A 584 -7.01 -1.56 -26.98
N ILE A 585 -7.61 -0.51 -27.54
CA ILE A 585 -7.98 0.68 -26.79
C ILE A 585 -9.47 0.94 -26.96
N TYR A 586 -10.12 1.14 -25.84
CA TYR A 586 -11.54 1.40 -25.71
C TYR A 586 -11.77 2.82 -25.19
N ARG A 587 -12.73 3.51 -25.79
CA ARG A 587 -13.26 4.76 -25.23
C ARG A 587 -14.18 4.43 -24.07
N MET A 588 -14.02 5.16 -22.97
CA MET A 588 -14.80 4.96 -21.74
C MET A 588 -15.82 6.09 -21.58
N GLN A 589 -17.03 5.73 -21.11
CA GLN A 589 -18.04 6.68 -20.65
C GLN A 589 -18.76 6.11 -19.44
N ASP A 590 -18.87 6.90 -18.37
CA ASP A 590 -19.48 6.49 -17.10
C ASP A 590 -18.92 5.15 -16.55
N GLY A 591 -17.59 4.95 -16.71
CA GLY A 591 -16.90 3.73 -16.28
C GLY A 591 -17.17 2.49 -17.14
N LYS A 592 -17.83 2.63 -18.29
CA LYS A 592 -18.12 1.52 -19.19
C LYS A 592 -17.41 1.73 -20.54
N GLN A 593 -17.00 0.62 -21.15
CA GLN A 593 -16.49 0.63 -22.52
C GLN A 593 -17.64 0.88 -23.50
N VAL A 594 -17.52 1.92 -24.34
CA VAL A 594 -18.55 2.29 -25.31
C VAL A 594 -18.13 2.05 -26.77
N GLU A 595 -16.84 2.15 -27.06
CA GLU A 595 -16.32 2.04 -28.41
C GLU A 595 -14.87 1.53 -28.41
N LYS A 596 -14.56 0.61 -29.31
CA LYS A 596 -13.18 0.19 -29.59
C LYS A 596 -12.59 1.14 -30.62
N VAL A 597 -11.62 1.95 -30.21
CA VAL A 597 -11.04 3.03 -31.04
C VAL A 597 -9.73 2.66 -31.71
N LEU A 598 -9.00 1.69 -31.17
CA LEU A 598 -7.77 1.17 -31.75
C LEU A 598 -7.64 -0.32 -31.43
N SER A 599 -7.22 -1.12 -32.40
CA SER A 599 -7.04 -2.56 -32.23
C SER A 599 -5.89 -3.08 -33.07
N GLY A 600 -5.34 -4.24 -32.65
CA GLY A 600 -4.36 -5.00 -33.42
C GLY A 600 -2.96 -4.37 -33.45
N PHE A 601 -2.64 -3.44 -32.56
CA PHE A 601 -1.25 -3.01 -32.41
C PHE A 601 -0.48 -4.09 -31.63
N ALA A 602 0.77 -4.29 -32.04
CA ALA A 602 1.66 -5.26 -31.42
C ALA A 602 3.08 -4.71 -31.31
N PHE A 603 3.73 -5.03 -30.21
CA PHE A 603 5.12 -4.63 -29.96
C PHE A 603 5.82 -5.59 -28.99
N PRO A 604 7.18 -5.67 -29.02
CA PRO A 604 7.89 -6.51 -28.10
C PRO A 604 7.84 -5.97 -26.68
N ALA A 605 7.65 -6.84 -25.69
CA ALA A 605 7.76 -6.49 -24.28
C ALA A 605 9.17 -5.94 -23.95
N ASN A 606 9.25 -5.20 -22.86
CA ASN A 606 10.48 -4.62 -22.28
C ASN A 606 11.21 -3.60 -23.18
N LYS A 607 10.56 -3.14 -24.23
CA LYS A 607 11.06 -2.05 -25.09
C LYS A 607 10.08 -0.88 -25.11
N PRO A 608 10.58 0.37 -25.05
CA PRO A 608 9.70 1.52 -25.17
C PRO A 608 9.15 1.65 -26.59
N VAL A 609 7.86 1.91 -26.70
CA VAL A 609 7.15 2.15 -27.96
C VAL A 609 6.31 3.42 -27.84
N ARG A 610 6.07 4.12 -28.94
CA ARG A 610 5.13 5.25 -29.02
C ARG A 610 4.02 4.91 -29.98
N LEU A 611 2.79 5.01 -29.52
CA LEU A 611 1.59 4.84 -30.33
C LEU A 611 1.18 6.22 -30.86
N SER A 612 1.72 6.61 -32.02
CA SER A 612 1.46 7.92 -32.63
C SER A 612 -0.01 8.13 -32.98
N GLU A 613 -0.74 7.04 -33.23
CA GLU A 613 -2.17 7.02 -33.59
C GLU A 613 -3.06 7.66 -32.50
N LEU A 614 -2.60 7.60 -31.25
CA LEU A 614 -3.30 8.23 -30.13
C LEU A 614 -3.45 9.74 -30.26
N SER A 615 -2.53 10.41 -30.97
CA SER A 615 -2.62 11.86 -31.17
C SER A 615 -3.85 12.29 -32.00
N ALA A 616 -4.37 11.40 -32.82
CA ALA A 616 -5.56 11.65 -33.65
C ALA A 616 -6.89 11.41 -32.92
N LEU A 617 -6.86 10.73 -31.76
CA LEU A 617 -8.07 10.45 -30.99
C LEU A 617 -8.60 11.73 -30.31
N PRO A 618 -9.92 11.87 -30.12
CA PRO A 618 -10.49 12.93 -29.30
C PRO A 618 -9.92 12.94 -27.88
N SER A 619 -9.95 14.06 -27.19
CA SER A 619 -9.69 14.11 -25.76
C SER A 619 -10.79 13.36 -25.01
N GLY A 620 -10.43 12.54 -24.01
CA GLY A 620 -11.38 11.68 -23.31
C GLY A 620 -10.76 10.64 -22.41
N SER A 621 -11.60 9.87 -21.76
CA SER A 621 -11.23 8.74 -20.93
C SER A 621 -11.17 7.47 -21.77
N TYR A 622 -10.10 6.72 -21.60
CA TYR A 622 -9.80 5.50 -22.35
C TYR A 622 -9.31 4.38 -21.43
N GLU A 623 -9.45 3.17 -21.90
CA GLU A 623 -8.83 1.99 -21.29
C GLU A 623 -8.03 1.23 -22.34
N MET A 624 -6.77 1.00 -22.05
CA MET A 624 -5.89 0.14 -22.84
C MET A 624 -5.90 -1.27 -22.27
N GLN A 625 -6.35 -2.23 -23.05
CA GLN A 625 -6.26 -3.65 -22.73
C GLN A 625 -5.05 -4.25 -23.44
N LEU A 626 -4.13 -4.82 -22.66
CA LEU A 626 -2.91 -5.44 -23.14
C LEU A 626 -2.95 -6.93 -22.88
N ARG A 627 -2.51 -7.70 -23.87
CA ARG A 627 -2.39 -9.16 -23.79
C ARG A 627 -1.01 -9.58 -24.23
N ALA A 628 -0.32 -10.31 -23.38
CA ALA A 628 0.98 -10.88 -23.67
C ALA A 628 0.90 -12.41 -23.64
N VAL A 629 1.33 -13.07 -24.71
CA VAL A 629 1.34 -14.52 -24.81
C VAL A 629 2.78 -15.02 -24.74
N THR A 630 3.03 -15.95 -23.85
CA THR A 630 4.27 -16.72 -23.73
C THR A 630 4.02 -18.16 -24.12
N GLU A 631 5.02 -19.01 -24.12
CA GLU A 631 4.85 -20.45 -24.43
C GLU A 631 3.91 -21.18 -23.45
N SER A 632 3.76 -20.67 -22.23
CA SER A 632 3.02 -21.34 -21.15
C SER A 632 1.93 -20.49 -20.50
N ASP A 633 1.94 -19.17 -20.70
CA ASP A 633 1.07 -18.23 -19.97
C ASP A 633 0.46 -17.20 -20.91
N THR A 634 -0.75 -16.79 -20.61
CA THR A 634 -1.39 -15.59 -21.19
C THR A 634 -1.59 -14.58 -20.07
N LEU A 635 -0.99 -13.41 -20.23
CA LEU A 635 -1.05 -12.32 -19.26
C LEU A 635 -1.95 -11.22 -19.82
N GLU A 636 -2.83 -10.69 -19.00
CA GLU A 636 -3.72 -9.59 -19.35
C GLU A 636 -3.54 -8.43 -18.37
N TYR A 637 -3.64 -7.20 -18.88
CA TYR A 637 -3.52 -6.00 -18.08
C TYR A 637 -4.37 -4.89 -18.67
N ALA A 638 -5.21 -4.28 -17.83
CA ALA A 638 -6.02 -3.13 -18.21
C ALA A 638 -5.44 -1.85 -17.58
N HIS A 639 -5.25 -0.81 -18.40
CA HIS A 639 -4.73 0.49 -17.96
C HIS A 639 -5.69 1.61 -18.34
N PRO A 640 -6.39 2.21 -17.37
CA PRO A 640 -7.21 3.38 -17.63
C PRO A 640 -6.32 4.62 -17.81
N PHE A 641 -6.63 5.47 -18.78
CA PHE A 641 -5.92 6.72 -18.99
C PHE A 641 -6.82 7.82 -19.56
N VAL A 642 -6.43 9.05 -19.33
CA VAL A 642 -7.07 10.25 -19.88
C VAL A 642 -6.16 10.82 -20.93
N LEU A 643 -6.67 10.95 -22.14
CA LEU A 643 -5.98 11.58 -23.26
C LEU A 643 -6.49 13.01 -23.43
N PHE A 644 -5.59 13.99 -23.50
CA PHE A 644 -5.94 15.40 -23.61
C PHE A 644 -4.88 16.22 -24.36
N SER A 645 -5.19 17.45 -24.73
CA SER A 645 -4.23 18.43 -25.26
C SER A 645 -4.01 19.55 -24.24
N LEU A 646 -2.80 20.12 -24.22
CA LEU A 646 -2.49 21.29 -23.39
C LEU A 646 -3.32 22.54 -23.80
N SER A 647 -3.96 22.51 -24.95
CA SER A 647 -4.88 23.57 -25.44
C SER A 647 -6.35 23.31 -25.11
N ASP A 648 -6.69 22.17 -24.53
CA ASP A 648 -8.07 21.82 -24.21
C ASP A 648 -8.67 22.80 -23.20
N ARG A 649 -9.92 23.17 -23.42
CA ARG A 649 -10.69 24.05 -22.54
C ARG A 649 -11.76 23.31 -21.75
N HIS A 650 -12.00 22.04 -22.08
CA HIS A 650 -12.99 21.18 -21.46
C HIS A 650 -12.34 19.85 -21.10
N PRO A 651 -12.61 19.26 -19.93
CA PRO A 651 -12.16 17.92 -19.62
C PRO A 651 -12.78 16.91 -20.57
N GLY A 652 -11.96 16.15 -21.24
CA GLY A 652 -12.44 15.07 -22.08
C GLY A 652 -13.06 13.95 -21.23
N GLY A 653 -14.27 13.46 -21.62
CA GLY A 653 -14.90 12.32 -20.95
C GLY A 653 -15.69 12.63 -19.68
N GLY A 654 -15.97 13.91 -19.37
CA GLY A 654 -16.85 14.30 -18.26
C GLY A 654 -16.25 14.08 -16.87
N GLU A 655 -14.93 14.10 -16.75
CA GLU A 655 -14.25 13.95 -15.47
C GLU A 655 -14.68 15.01 -14.47
N LYS A 656 -15.12 14.60 -13.28
CA LYS A 656 -15.55 15.51 -12.22
C LYS A 656 -14.42 16.39 -11.67
N PHE A 657 -13.19 15.91 -11.74
CA PHE A 657 -12.00 16.69 -11.37
C PHE A 657 -10.84 16.36 -12.29
N PHE A 658 -10.42 17.36 -13.05
CA PHE A 658 -9.26 17.31 -13.94
C PHE A 658 -8.12 18.11 -13.33
N TYR A 659 -6.95 17.48 -13.19
CA TYR A 659 -5.73 18.14 -12.74
C TYR A 659 -4.53 17.62 -13.52
N TYR A 660 -3.72 18.54 -14.04
CA TYR A 660 -2.45 18.19 -14.67
C TYR A 660 -1.37 19.22 -14.37
N CYS A 661 -0.22 18.78 -13.91
CA CYS A 661 0.97 19.61 -13.72
C CYS A 661 1.83 19.52 -14.99
N ILE A 662 1.89 20.62 -15.72
CA ILE A 662 2.72 20.71 -16.93
C ILE A 662 4.19 20.89 -16.54
N ASP A 663 4.46 21.79 -15.59
CA ASP A 663 5.78 22.06 -15.03
C ASP A 663 5.62 22.60 -13.61
N ASP A 664 6.29 22.00 -12.65
CA ASP A 664 6.28 22.39 -11.24
C ASP A 664 7.52 23.21 -10.86
N THR A 665 8.44 23.43 -11.80
CA THR A 665 9.71 24.09 -11.55
C THR A 665 9.75 25.47 -12.18
N VAL A 666 9.97 26.49 -11.34
CA VAL A 666 10.09 27.88 -11.77
C VAL A 666 11.56 28.23 -11.99
N SER A 667 11.88 28.75 -13.16
CA SER A 667 13.21 29.31 -13.48
C SER A 667 13.08 30.54 -14.38
N ALA A 668 14.16 31.29 -14.55
CA ALA A 668 14.15 32.51 -15.38
C ALA A 668 13.61 32.23 -16.78
N GLY A 669 12.55 32.90 -17.17
CA GLY A 669 11.89 32.75 -18.46
C GLY A 669 11.11 31.43 -18.65
N ARG A 670 10.96 30.60 -17.62
CA ARG A 670 10.19 29.36 -17.65
C ARG A 670 9.28 29.26 -16.43
N PRO A 671 8.00 29.64 -16.58
CA PRO A 671 7.02 29.59 -15.50
C PRO A 671 6.64 28.13 -15.16
N ALA A 672 6.24 27.89 -13.92
CA ALA A 672 5.49 26.68 -13.60
C ALA A 672 4.05 26.84 -14.14
N ARG A 673 3.47 25.72 -14.58
CA ARG A 673 2.16 25.74 -15.24
C ARG A 673 1.31 24.57 -14.81
N LEU A 674 0.06 24.86 -14.47
CA LEU A 674 -0.93 23.87 -14.04
C LEU A 674 -2.22 24.03 -14.87
N MET A 675 -2.90 22.90 -15.05
CA MET A 675 -4.27 22.85 -15.60
C MET A 675 -5.19 22.25 -14.53
N VAL A 676 -6.27 22.94 -14.21
CA VAL A 676 -7.25 22.51 -13.20
C VAL A 676 -8.64 22.72 -13.75
N GLY A 677 -9.51 21.73 -13.67
CA GLY A 677 -10.85 21.84 -14.25
C GLY A 677 -11.84 20.83 -13.72
N SER A 678 -13.03 20.86 -14.26
CA SER A 678 -14.11 19.94 -14.00
C SER A 678 -15.05 19.83 -15.17
N GLY A 679 -15.49 18.64 -15.52
CA GLY A 679 -16.59 18.39 -16.46
C GLY A 679 -17.98 18.50 -15.83
N ALA A 680 -18.07 18.87 -14.55
CA ALA A 680 -19.35 19.08 -13.89
C ALA A 680 -19.91 20.48 -14.11
N ASP A 681 -21.24 20.61 -14.04
CA ASP A 681 -21.93 21.89 -14.10
C ASP A 681 -21.82 22.68 -12.80
N SER A 682 -21.72 24.00 -12.89
CA SER A 682 -21.77 24.93 -11.75
C SER A 682 -20.80 24.57 -10.62
N VAL A 683 -19.51 24.60 -10.93
CA VAL A 683 -18.43 24.36 -9.95
C VAL A 683 -17.99 25.67 -9.34
N SER A 684 -17.83 25.69 -8.01
CA SER A 684 -17.17 26.76 -7.26
C SER A 684 -15.79 26.27 -6.81
N LEU A 685 -14.75 26.56 -7.59
CA LEU A 685 -13.37 26.15 -7.29
C LEU A 685 -12.70 27.18 -6.38
N PHE A 686 -12.32 26.77 -5.18
CA PHE A 686 -11.53 27.58 -4.26
C PHE A 686 -10.05 27.41 -4.58
N TYR A 687 -9.36 28.50 -4.71
CA TYR A 687 -7.94 28.58 -5.01
C TYR A 687 -7.21 29.41 -3.98
N MET A 688 -6.06 28.94 -3.52
CA MET A 688 -5.16 29.66 -2.62
C MET A 688 -3.71 29.42 -3.04
N LEU A 689 -2.92 30.48 -3.03
CA LEU A 689 -1.48 30.46 -3.29
C LEU A 689 -0.71 30.91 -2.06
N PHE A 690 0.18 30.09 -1.59
CA PHE A 690 1.01 30.34 -0.41
C PHE A 690 2.49 30.53 -0.80
N CYS A 691 3.15 31.43 -0.09
CA CYS A 691 4.60 31.57 -0.06
C CYS A 691 5.04 31.68 1.40
N GLU A 692 5.89 30.76 1.86
CA GLU A 692 6.28 30.67 3.26
C GLU A 692 5.04 30.62 4.17
N ASP A 693 4.84 31.63 5.04
CA ASP A 693 3.72 31.73 5.98
C ASP A 693 2.59 32.67 5.51
N ARG A 694 2.62 33.12 4.25
CA ARG A 694 1.69 34.15 3.73
C ARG A 694 0.85 33.63 2.58
N ILE A 695 -0.39 34.08 2.53
CA ILE A 695 -1.27 33.96 1.37
C ILE A 695 -0.88 35.05 0.38
N LEU A 696 -0.48 34.67 -0.82
CA LEU A 696 -0.21 35.60 -1.93
C LEU A 696 -1.47 35.92 -2.72
N GLU A 697 -2.29 34.90 -2.94
CA GLU A 697 -3.51 34.98 -3.72
C GLU A 697 -4.58 34.07 -3.16
N GLU A 698 -5.83 34.53 -3.21
CA GLU A 698 -7.01 33.75 -2.87
C GLU A 698 -8.15 34.16 -3.77
N LYS A 699 -8.80 33.17 -4.43
CA LYS A 699 -9.91 33.40 -5.37
C LYS A 699 -10.90 32.25 -5.31
N VAL A 700 -12.14 32.55 -5.70
CA VAL A 700 -13.15 31.54 -6.00
C VAL A 700 -13.52 31.69 -7.49
N PHE A 701 -13.37 30.63 -8.25
CA PHE A 701 -13.74 30.59 -9.66
C PHE A 701 -15.06 29.85 -9.81
N HIS A 702 -15.99 30.43 -10.58
CA HIS A 702 -17.27 29.83 -10.92
C HIS A 702 -17.28 29.47 -12.40
N PHE A 703 -17.47 28.19 -12.72
CA PHE A 703 -17.48 27.72 -14.09
C PHE A 703 -18.28 26.41 -14.23
N SER A 704 -18.55 26.01 -15.46
CA SER A 704 -19.13 24.72 -15.84
C SER A 704 -18.30 24.14 -16.96
N ASP A 705 -18.07 22.83 -16.93
CA ASP A 705 -17.36 22.06 -17.95
C ASP A 705 -16.17 22.83 -18.56
N SER A 706 -15.19 23.15 -17.73
CA SER A 706 -14.07 23.98 -18.17
C SER A 706 -12.75 23.60 -17.50
N ILE A 707 -11.65 23.92 -18.20
CA ILE A 707 -10.27 23.83 -17.68
C ILE A 707 -9.73 25.26 -17.55
N LEU A 708 -9.21 25.57 -16.38
CA LEU A 708 -8.48 26.80 -16.07
C LEU A 708 -6.98 26.54 -16.17
N HIS A 709 -6.25 27.49 -16.74
CA HIS A 709 -4.81 27.45 -16.88
C HIS A 709 -4.18 28.44 -15.89
N PHE A 710 -3.22 27.96 -15.11
CA PHE A 710 -2.48 28.74 -14.13
C PHE A 710 -1.01 28.81 -14.50
N GLU A 711 -0.45 30.03 -14.51
CA GLU A 711 0.97 30.25 -14.75
C GLU A 711 1.59 30.99 -13.58
N TYR A 712 2.76 30.52 -13.15
CA TYR A 712 3.51 31.07 -12.05
C TYR A 712 4.91 31.46 -12.54
N PRO A 713 5.08 32.74 -12.93
CA PRO A 713 6.30 33.18 -13.61
C PRO A 713 7.51 33.25 -12.67
N GLU A 714 7.28 33.49 -11.41
CA GLU A 714 8.34 33.68 -10.42
C GLU A 714 7.97 33.17 -9.02
N VAL A 715 8.98 32.86 -8.24
CA VAL A 715 8.91 32.64 -6.79
C VAL A 715 9.52 33.87 -6.11
N PRO A 716 8.90 34.48 -5.08
CA PRO A 716 9.43 35.64 -4.37
C PRO A 716 10.88 35.44 -3.89
N ALA A 717 11.69 36.49 -3.98
CA ALA A 717 13.11 36.41 -3.61
C ALA A 717 13.30 35.90 -2.16
N GLY A 718 14.17 34.92 -1.99
CA GLY A 718 14.45 34.30 -0.69
C GLY A 718 13.63 33.05 -0.39
N ALA A 719 12.47 32.84 -1.04
CA ALA A 719 11.67 31.63 -0.86
C ALA A 719 12.13 30.50 -1.79
N ASP A 720 12.00 29.26 -1.34
CA ASP A 720 12.36 28.07 -2.12
C ASP A 720 11.24 27.62 -3.07
N GLY A 721 9.99 28.02 -2.81
CA GLY A 721 8.85 27.68 -3.64
C GLY A 721 7.54 28.24 -3.14
N LEU A 722 6.48 27.87 -3.85
CA LEU A 722 5.09 28.22 -3.57
C LEU A 722 4.29 26.95 -3.34
N GLN A 723 3.11 27.06 -2.71
CA GLN A 723 2.10 26.01 -2.65
C GLN A 723 0.79 26.54 -3.22
N ALA A 724 0.31 25.92 -4.30
CA ALA A 724 -1.00 26.19 -4.85
C ALA A 724 -1.98 25.11 -4.35
N ILE A 725 -3.12 25.53 -3.81
CA ILE A 725 -4.17 24.64 -3.31
C ILE A 725 -5.45 24.94 -4.09
N PHE A 726 -6.08 23.89 -4.58
CA PHE A 726 -7.34 23.90 -5.29
C PHE A 726 -8.30 22.94 -4.62
N TYR A 727 -9.53 23.35 -4.33
CA TYR A 727 -10.54 22.43 -3.82
C TYR A 727 -11.95 22.90 -4.18
N PHE A 728 -12.85 21.94 -4.29
CA PHE A 728 -14.29 22.17 -4.38
C PHE A 728 -15.06 20.95 -3.86
N VAL A 729 -16.34 21.12 -3.63
CA VAL A 729 -17.27 20.05 -3.30
C VAL A 729 -18.31 19.94 -4.41
N LYS A 730 -18.67 18.75 -4.79
CA LYS A 730 -19.75 18.48 -5.75
C LYS A 730 -20.38 17.13 -5.44
N ASP A 731 -21.72 17.07 -5.45
CA ASP A 731 -22.47 15.86 -5.10
C ASP A 731 -21.97 15.20 -3.79
N GLY A 732 -21.58 16.01 -2.78
CA GLY A 732 -21.02 15.60 -1.51
C GLY A 732 -19.59 15.12 -1.54
N GLN A 733 -19.03 14.98 -2.69
CA GLN A 733 -17.64 14.57 -2.85
C GLN A 733 -16.71 15.79 -2.76
N TYR A 734 -15.68 15.67 -1.95
CA TYR A 734 -14.58 16.63 -1.92
C TYR A 734 -13.56 16.28 -3.00
N TYR A 735 -13.17 17.26 -3.76
CA TYR A 735 -12.09 17.21 -4.72
C TYR A 735 -11.05 18.25 -4.31
N GLY A 736 -9.82 17.82 -4.15
CA GLY A 736 -8.75 18.72 -3.71
C GLY A 736 -7.39 18.29 -4.22
N GLN A 737 -6.57 19.28 -4.57
CA GLN A 737 -5.19 19.09 -5.00
C GLN A 737 -4.32 20.19 -4.41
N SER A 738 -3.16 19.77 -3.92
CA SER A 738 -2.10 20.67 -3.44
C SER A 738 -0.84 20.39 -4.27
N GLN A 739 -0.25 21.47 -4.81
CA GLN A 739 0.96 21.39 -5.63
C GLN A 739 2.02 22.34 -5.12
N HIS A 740 3.22 21.82 -4.88
CA HIS A 740 4.39 22.64 -4.65
C HIS A 740 5.01 23.07 -5.99
N LEU A 741 5.34 24.35 -6.11
CA LEU A 741 5.98 24.95 -7.27
C LEU A 741 7.37 25.40 -6.80
N ILE A 742 8.40 24.72 -7.27
CA ILE A 742 9.73 24.78 -6.70
C ILE A 742 10.61 25.74 -7.51
N ARG A 743 11.31 26.66 -6.83
CA ARG A 743 12.38 27.42 -7.49
C ARG A 743 13.47 26.45 -7.92
N LYS A 744 13.90 26.51 -9.18
CA LYS A 744 14.99 25.71 -9.69
C LYS A 744 16.26 25.96 -8.84
N GLN A 745 16.68 24.93 -8.14
CA GLN A 745 17.91 24.99 -7.36
C GLN A 745 19.13 24.74 -8.26
N PRO A 746 20.24 25.45 -8.05
CA PRO A 746 21.47 25.12 -8.75
C PRO A 746 21.95 23.73 -8.34
N ASP A 747 22.45 22.96 -9.29
CA ASP A 747 23.12 21.70 -8.96
C ASP A 747 24.44 22.03 -8.22
N ARG A 748 24.53 21.59 -6.96
CA ARG A 748 25.69 21.79 -6.08
C ARG A 748 26.45 20.49 -5.80
N ARG A 749 26.07 19.39 -6.45
CA ARG A 749 26.68 18.09 -6.21
C ARG A 749 28.11 18.07 -6.76
N LEU A 750 29.06 17.76 -5.90
CA LEU A 750 30.42 17.57 -6.31
C LEU A 750 30.56 16.25 -7.09
N ARG A 751 31.40 16.26 -8.11
CA ARG A 751 31.75 15.07 -8.88
C ARG A 751 33.15 14.63 -8.51
N LEU A 752 33.30 13.37 -8.12
CA LEU A 752 34.56 12.73 -7.79
C LEU A 752 34.97 11.81 -8.94
N SER A 753 36.21 11.91 -9.38
CA SER A 753 36.76 11.03 -10.41
C SER A 753 38.20 10.68 -10.10
N TRP A 754 38.54 9.40 -10.23
CA TRP A 754 39.91 8.96 -10.12
C TRP A 754 40.69 9.34 -11.39
N THR A 755 41.84 10.00 -11.23
CA THR A 755 42.75 10.30 -12.33
C THR A 755 43.87 9.28 -12.39
N SER A 756 44.24 8.69 -11.23
CA SER A 756 45.11 7.49 -11.17
C SER A 756 44.57 6.59 -10.04
N PHE A 757 44.33 5.34 -10.38
CA PHE A 757 43.85 4.32 -9.43
C PHE A 757 44.20 2.93 -9.96
N ARG A 758 44.83 2.08 -9.13
CA ARG A 758 45.03 0.66 -9.41
C ARG A 758 44.15 -0.16 -8.48
N ASP A 759 43.47 -1.11 -9.03
CA ASP A 759 42.59 -2.05 -8.30
C ASP A 759 43.32 -3.29 -7.78
N ARG A 760 44.58 -3.49 -8.21
CA ARG A 760 45.45 -4.59 -7.79
C ARG A 760 46.83 -4.08 -7.43
N LEU A 761 47.25 -4.38 -6.21
CA LEU A 761 48.50 -3.96 -5.63
C LEU A 761 49.31 -5.17 -5.17
N LEU A 762 50.64 -5.06 -5.19
CA LEU A 762 51.49 -6.03 -4.56
C LEU A 762 51.62 -5.74 -3.05
N PRO A 763 51.65 -6.77 -2.18
CA PRO A 763 51.91 -6.55 -0.76
C PRO A 763 53.21 -5.75 -0.49
N GLY A 764 53.08 -4.72 0.36
CA GLY A 764 54.22 -3.85 0.71
C GLY A 764 54.62 -2.82 -0.34
N SER A 765 53.91 -2.70 -1.48
CA SER A 765 54.12 -1.65 -2.46
C SER A 765 53.53 -0.31 -2.00
N GLU A 766 54.25 0.77 -2.29
CA GLU A 766 53.72 2.13 -2.17
C GLU A 766 52.89 2.45 -3.41
N GLU A 767 51.76 3.09 -3.20
CA GLU A 767 50.82 3.49 -4.26
C GLU A 767 50.31 4.91 -4.03
N THR A 768 50.15 5.65 -5.12
CA THR A 768 49.60 6.99 -5.09
C THR A 768 48.32 7.03 -5.93
N TRP A 769 47.23 7.33 -5.29
CA TRP A 769 45.92 7.53 -5.92
C TRP A 769 45.66 9.03 -6.05
N ASN A 770 45.20 9.46 -7.23
CA ASN A 770 44.83 10.84 -7.46
C ASN A 770 43.35 10.94 -7.72
N LEU A 771 42.68 11.71 -6.86
CA LEU A 771 41.24 12.00 -6.93
C LEU A 771 41.03 13.46 -7.36
N ARG A 772 40.20 13.67 -8.37
CA ARG A 772 39.78 15.01 -8.80
C ARG A 772 38.35 15.28 -8.31
N ILE A 773 38.18 16.45 -7.69
CA ILE A 773 36.90 16.94 -7.23
C ILE A 773 36.51 18.17 -8.07
N THR A 774 35.36 18.10 -8.73
CA THR A 774 34.86 19.18 -9.59
C THR A 774 33.43 19.55 -9.25
N ARG A 775 33.07 20.78 -9.54
CA ARG A 775 31.69 21.25 -9.58
C ARG A 775 30.95 20.66 -10.79
N PRO A 776 29.62 20.76 -10.86
CA PRO A 776 28.83 20.28 -12.02
C PRO A 776 29.25 20.91 -13.35
N ASP A 777 29.78 22.12 -13.32
CA ASP A 777 30.30 22.86 -14.48
C ASP A 777 31.69 22.37 -14.94
N GLY A 778 32.27 21.38 -14.25
CA GLY A 778 33.60 20.80 -14.56
C GLY A 778 34.79 21.56 -13.99
N LEU A 779 34.55 22.71 -13.34
CA LEU A 779 35.66 23.47 -12.73
C LEU A 779 36.07 22.79 -11.40
N PRO A 780 37.39 22.91 -11.04
CA PRO A 780 37.85 22.41 -9.75
C PRO A 780 37.07 23.01 -8.58
N ALA A 781 36.81 22.20 -7.57
CA ALA A 781 36.14 22.64 -6.36
C ALA A 781 37.08 22.50 -5.17
N PRO A 782 37.32 23.58 -4.38
CA PRO A 782 37.88 23.40 -3.05
C PRO A 782 36.88 22.61 -2.20
N ALA A 783 37.38 21.56 -1.55
CA ALA A 783 36.51 20.66 -0.77
C ALA A 783 37.33 19.94 0.31
N GLN A 784 36.65 19.63 1.43
CA GLN A 784 37.17 18.72 2.43
C GLN A 784 36.84 17.28 2.05
N LEU A 785 37.80 16.37 2.19
CA LEU A 785 37.66 14.95 1.88
C LEU A 785 37.85 14.11 3.15
N MET A 786 36.93 13.23 3.42
CA MET A 786 37.10 12.16 4.39
C MET A 786 37.25 10.83 3.64
N ALA A 787 38.28 10.10 3.92
CA ALA A 787 38.55 8.81 3.29
C ALA A 787 38.91 7.76 4.36
N THR A 788 38.50 6.52 4.12
CA THR A 788 38.90 5.37 4.93
C THR A 788 39.34 4.22 4.03
N LEU A 789 40.28 3.42 4.53
CA LEU A 789 40.71 2.19 3.93
C LEU A 789 40.82 1.11 5.01
N TYR A 790 40.13 0.02 4.83
CA TYR A 790 40.15 -1.09 5.78
C TYR A 790 40.03 -2.43 5.05
N ASP A 791 40.33 -3.51 5.77
CA ASP A 791 40.25 -4.88 5.26
C ASP A 791 38.79 -5.29 5.01
N ALA A 792 38.44 -5.57 3.76
CA ALA A 792 37.05 -5.90 3.35
C ALA A 792 36.49 -7.16 4.05
N SER A 793 37.35 -8.04 4.59
CA SER A 793 36.89 -9.21 5.37
C SER A 793 36.14 -8.81 6.64
N LEU A 794 36.32 -7.58 7.14
CA LEU A 794 35.58 -7.06 8.29
C LEU A 794 34.09 -6.88 8.00
N ASP A 795 33.71 -6.62 6.74
CA ASP A 795 32.31 -6.54 6.33
C ASP A 795 31.58 -7.88 6.44
N GLY A 796 32.31 -8.99 6.38
CA GLY A 796 31.78 -10.32 6.68
C GLY A 796 31.43 -10.53 8.15
N ILE A 797 31.97 -9.71 9.07
CA ILE A 797 31.61 -9.68 10.49
C ILE A 797 30.49 -8.67 10.72
N GLN A 798 30.75 -7.42 10.30
CA GLN A 798 29.80 -6.33 10.39
C GLN A 798 30.03 -5.35 9.23
N PRO A 799 29.07 -5.24 8.29
CA PRO A 799 29.17 -4.30 7.17
C PRO A 799 29.34 -2.87 7.66
N HIS A 800 30.25 -2.14 7.02
CA HIS A 800 30.53 -0.75 7.29
C HIS A 800 30.03 0.13 6.14
N ALA A 801 29.23 1.13 6.49
CA ALA A 801 28.79 2.15 5.55
C ALA A 801 28.66 3.51 6.23
N TRP A 802 29.10 4.54 5.54
CA TRP A 802 28.80 5.90 5.94
C TRP A 802 27.45 6.33 5.37
N ASN A 803 26.49 6.56 6.23
CA ASN A 803 25.23 7.13 5.81
C ASN A 803 25.38 8.67 5.75
N PHE A 804 25.89 9.17 4.64
CA PHE A 804 26.00 10.59 4.36
C PHE A 804 24.79 11.04 3.51
N SER A 805 23.61 11.02 4.08
CA SER A 805 22.45 11.66 3.47
C SER A 805 22.30 13.06 4.07
N HIS A 806 23.01 14.02 3.51
CA HIS A 806 22.77 15.42 3.82
C HIS A 806 21.72 15.96 2.85
N TYR A 807 20.51 16.05 3.33
CA TYR A 807 19.38 16.63 2.62
C TYR A 807 19.06 17.97 3.25
N VAL A 808 19.28 19.04 2.51
CA VAL A 808 18.76 20.35 2.87
C VAL A 808 17.29 20.36 2.46
N PRO A 809 16.34 20.29 3.42
CA PRO A 809 14.94 20.37 3.07
C PRO A 809 14.65 21.75 2.48
N LEU A 810 13.90 21.78 1.37
CA LEU A 810 13.37 23.04 0.86
C LEU A 810 12.33 23.57 1.87
N SER A 811 12.42 24.88 2.17
CA SER A 811 11.42 25.57 2.97
C SER A 811 10.18 25.84 2.11
N LEU A 812 9.30 24.84 2.02
CA LEU A 812 8.06 24.93 1.27
C LEU A 812 6.87 25.11 2.22
N PRO A 813 5.87 25.92 1.85
CA PRO A 813 4.64 26.01 2.62
C PRO A 813 4.00 24.62 2.76
N ARG A 814 3.40 24.34 3.92
CA ARG A 814 2.71 23.06 4.21
C ARG A 814 1.34 23.35 4.78
N VAL A 815 0.42 23.62 3.90
CA VAL A 815 -0.98 23.87 4.25
C VAL A 815 -1.80 22.70 3.79
N ASP A 816 -2.59 22.12 4.69
CA ASP A 816 -3.54 21.06 4.39
C ASP A 816 -4.95 21.61 4.58
N ILE A 817 -5.71 21.66 3.51
CA ILE A 817 -7.14 21.99 3.52
C ILE A 817 -7.90 20.77 3.07
N ASN A 818 -8.67 20.19 3.98
CA ASN A 818 -9.32 18.91 3.73
C ASN A 818 -10.79 18.95 4.14
N LYS A 819 -11.59 18.12 3.46
CA LYS A 819 -12.89 17.73 3.97
C LYS A 819 -12.68 16.77 5.14
N PHE A 820 -13.37 17.04 6.20
CA PHE A 820 -13.35 16.17 7.33
C PHE A 820 -14.38 15.04 7.14
N TRP A 821 -13.91 13.81 7.14
CA TRP A 821 -14.77 12.65 7.02
C TRP A 821 -15.69 12.56 8.23
N LEU A 822 -16.98 12.70 8.01
CA LEU A 822 -17.94 12.13 8.93
C LEU A 822 -17.79 10.60 8.88
N TYR A 823 -17.98 9.94 10.02
CA TYR A 823 -18.20 8.49 10.01
C TYR A 823 -19.35 8.23 9.04
N GLY A 824 -19.03 7.65 7.89
CA GLY A 824 -20.02 7.20 6.93
C GLY A 824 -21.05 6.34 7.64
N GLY A 825 -22.30 6.37 7.19
CA GLY A 825 -23.36 5.59 7.78
C GLY A 825 -22.93 4.13 7.91
N ASP A 826 -23.13 3.54 9.09
CA ASP A 826 -22.91 2.12 9.29
C ASP A 826 -23.77 1.33 8.30
N ASN A 827 -23.20 0.39 7.58
CA ASN A 827 -23.95 -0.51 6.72
C ASN A 827 -24.80 -1.45 7.57
N MET A 828 -26.00 -1.75 7.10
CA MET A 828 -26.86 -2.77 7.74
C MET A 828 -26.53 -4.14 7.16
N SER A 829 -26.37 -5.14 8.01
CA SER A 829 -26.21 -6.52 7.57
C SER A 829 -27.06 -7.47 8.39
N TYR A 830 -27.64 -8.41 7.69
CA TYR A 830 -28.31 -9.57 8.28
C TYR A 830 -27.71 -10.83 7.68
N HIS A 831 -27.14 -11.66 8.55
CA HIS A 831 -26.71 -13.00 8.21
C HIS A 831 -27.46 -13.95 9.14
N ALA A 832 -28.30 -14.82 8.60
CA ALA A 832 -28.94 -15.84 9.41
C ALA A 832 -27.86 -16.71 10.08
N SER A 833 -27.97 -16.91 11.38
CA SER A 833 -27.13 -17.86 12.10
C SER A 833 -27.48 -19.28 11.66
N VAL A 834 -26.65 -19.83 10.77
CA VAL A 834 -26.81 -21.22 10.32
C VAL A 834 -26.21 -22.14 11.37
N ARG A 835 -27.04 -23.01 11.95
CA ARG A 835 -26.53 -24.07 12.83
C ARG A 835 -25.62 -25.00 12.02
N ARG A 836 -24.32 -24.89 12.22
CA ARG A 836 -23.35 -25.78 11.60
C ARG A 836 -23.16 -27.04 12.40
N GLU A 837 -23.21 -28.17 11.72
CA GLU A 837 -22.78 -29.45 12.27
C GLU A 837 -21.24 -29.43 12.40
N SER A 838 -20.72 -29.96 13.51
CA SER A 838 -19.28 -30.09 13.68
C SER A 838 -18.73 -31.18 12.74
N VAL A 839 -17.80 -30.81 11.89
CA VAL A 839 -17.13 -31.71 10.95
C VAL A 839 -15.64 -31.70 11.22
N LYS A 840 -15.06 -32.88 11.44
CA LYS A 840 -13.60 -32.99 11.55
C LYS A 840 -12.95 -32.78 10.18
N PRO A 841 -11.92 -31.93 10.08
CA PRO A 841 -11.18 -31.79 8.82
C PRO A 841 -10.53 -33.14 8.44
N LEU A 842 -10.45 -33.44 7.15
CA LEU A 842 -9.63 -34.52 6.68
C LEU A 842 -8.19 -34.22 7.08
N ARG A 843 -7.60 -35.08 7.88
CA ARG A 843 -6.17 -35.10 8.14
C ARG A 843 -5.61 -36.29 7.38
N PHE A 844 -4.83 -36.00 6.36
CA PHE A 844 -4.00 -37.01 5.73
C PHE A 844 -2.75 -37.14 6.61
N ASP A 845 -2.40 -38.40 6.99
CA ASP A 845 -1.11 -38.64 7.60
C ASP A 845 -0.03 -38.27 6.58
N TYR A 846 0.89 -37.42 7.00
CA TYR A 846 1.99 -37.00 6.16
C TYR A 846 2.89 -38.22 5.92
N PHE A 847 2.91 -38.78 4.72
CA PHE A 847 3.90 -39.74 4.34
C PHE A 847 5.24 -39.06 4.15
N ASN A 848 6.15 -39.28 5.08
CA ASN A 848 7.53 -38.88 4.90
C ASN A 848 8.08 -39.64 3.64
N PRO A 849 8.51 -38.93 2.58
CA PRO A 849 9.06 -39.57 1.39
C PRO A 849 10.25 -40.53 1.69
N MET A 850 10.97 -40.29 2.79
CA MET A 850 12.05 -41.19 3.24
C MET A 850 11.56 -42.57 3.68
N MET A 851 10.30 -42.72 4.13
CA MET A 851 9.77 -44.05 4.45
C MET A 851 9.43 -44.89 3.19
N ILE A 852 9.21 -44.30 2.04
CA ILE A 852 8.96 -44.96 0.78
C ILE A 852 10.25 -45.61 0.25
N CYS A 853 11.42 -44.95 0.46
CA CYS A 853 12.71 -45.55 0.06
C CYS A 853 13.08 -46.81 0.86
N LEU A 854 12.67 -46.88 2.15
CA LEU A 854 12.97 -48.06 2.99
C LEU A 854 12.13 -49.29 2.62
N LEU A 855 10.96 -49.15 1.98
CA LEU A 855 10.10 -50.24 1.54
C LEU A 855 10.57 -50.89 0.20
N TYR A 856 11.40 -50.19 -0.59
CA TYR A 856 11.91 -50.70 -1.85
C TYR A 856 13.29 -51.38 -1.74
N THR A 857 13.97 -51.30 -0.60
CA THR A 857 15.32 -51.86 -0.41
C THR A 857 15.40 -53.10 0.48
N SER A 858 14.29 -53.67 0.93
CA SER A 858 14.29 -55.00 1.57
C SER A 858 14.01 -56.08 0.52
N PRO A 859 14.97 -56.89 0.08
CA PRO A 859 14.66 -58.12 -0.64
C PRO A 859 13.94 -59.08 0.29
N SER A 860 12.76 -59.47 -0.12
CA SER A 860 11.98 -60.56 0.49
C SER A 860 12.72 -61.89 0.46
#